data_d4a686c8f3a236fd7f8d8ff082fb4574
#
_entry.id   d4a686c8f3a236fd7f8d8ff082fb4574
#
_cell.length_a   1.000
_cell.length_b   1.000
_cell.length_c   1.000
_cell.angle_alpha   90.00
_cell.angle_beta   90.00
_cell.angle_gamma   90.00
#
_symmetry.space_group_name_H-M   'P 1'
#
loop_
_entity.id
_entity.type
_entity.pdbx_description
1 polymer ?
#
loop_
_entity_poly.entity_id
_entity_poly.type
_entity_poly.pdbx_seq_one_letter_code
_entity_poly.pdbx_strand_id
1 'polypeptide(L)'
;QDVPKADLEQLQYGVSIGGPIVENKLFFFVNFEKDDRTDLGSPFSPNRGTGAINESRVLASDMIAVSQALSDLGYDTGRFEDFNFNSESTKGIIKLDWNINQNHKAAFIYNFLKASKDTPANRTALGFRGPSPSVIQFENSAYEINNNLDSFQFELNSTFGNVSNKFQAGYTYFDDFRNPFSTPAPPITIQDGNGSNYIIAGHEPFSINNELQQKVFQVTNNVNIFVGDHSITIGGAFERFEFDNSFNLGGYDNFGNPNGYFGTFNAYPSVNAFLADASAGAQSAIAQNLAFAQSTFDSRNDNGVGNDGGWRLSETNVGQLSFYAQDEWSMTDNFKLTFGLRLDKPLYFDTDEKIQKYIDIDNGATVDPTTVYFDPETNAETTLNSTQLPTDQFLISPRMGFNWDVRNDKTLQIRGGTGVFTGRLPFVWIGNQVSGADQGFFQIVDPDFKFPQVWRTNIGLDYKFENGLIASSDISYTEDLNAAHVQNWGLKEPTGTLEGVDSRAIYRAADKGENDAYVFTNSNKGRIFNAVGTLKKFFDNGLYISTSYSYLNAKDVNSIEAEITGDAFTFNPTVGNANNDALGFSKYGDTHRFIAVISKNWEYGKINQWETTVSSFIEYAQGGRYNFTYGGDINNDGSDRNDLLYIPTVQELDQMTFSGPGQAEAFNTFIENNDYMSDNRGSYFGRYGAKAPWRSTVDIKILQDYNFKVNDTKINTIQISLDILNFGNLLNSDWGIVQEPFNQQPVGVAVDSVTNEPVYTYNANRVDTFVVNTSLLSRWRMQVGLRYIF
;
A
#
# COMPACT_ATOMS: atom_id res chain seq x y z
N GLN A 1 -22.48 13.50 -20.48
CA GLN A 1 -21.31 13.19 -21.29
C GLN A 1 -21.15 11.69 -21.30
N ASP A 2 -21.23 11.07 -22.49
CA ASP A 2 -21.05 9.64 -22.63
C ASP A 2 -19.56 9.33 -22.42
N VAL A 3 -19.23 8.79 -21.27
CA VAL A 3 -17.96 8.11 -21.04
C VAL A 3 -18.12 6.73 -21.69
N PRO A 4 -17.14 6.25 -22.49
CA PRO A 4 -17.19 4.89 -23.02
C PRO A 4 -17.45 3.91 -21.87
N LYS A 5 -18.46 3.06 -22.02
CA LYS A 5 -18.75 2.01 -21.03
C LYS A 5 -17.56 1.06 -21.01
N ALA A 6 -16.93 0.95 -19.84
CA ALA A 6 -16.10 -0.20 -19.57
C ALA A 6 -16.95 -1.45 -19.67
N ASP A 7 -16.51 -2.44 -20.41
CA ASP A 7 -17.08 -3.79 -20.32
C ASP A 7 -16.62 -4.40 -18.99
N LEU A 8 -17.21 -3.90 -17.89
CA LEU A 8 -17.00 -4.47 -16.58
C LEU A 8 -17.91 -5.67 -16.43
N GLU A 9 -17.33 -6.85 -16.39
CA GLU A 9 -18.02 -8.09 -16.10
C GLU A 9 -17.32 -8.80 -14.94
N GLN A 10 -18.08 -9.30 -13.99
CA GLN A 10 -17.56 -10.13 -12.91
C GLN A 10 -18.48 -11.32 -12.68
N LEU A 11 -17.90 -12.52 -12.71
CA LEU A 11 -18.57 -13.78 -12.40
C LEU A 11 -17.89 -14.42 -11.20
N GLN A 12 -18.65 -14.65 -10.13
CA GLN A 12 -18.18 -15.35 -8.94
C GLN A 12 -19.08 -16.55 -8.65
N TYR A 13 -18.47 -17.70 -8.42
CA TYR A 13 -19.20 -18.90 -8.02
C TYR A 13 -18.38 -19.75 -7.05
N GLY A 14 -19.08 -20.50 -6.22
CA GLY A 14 -18.42 -21.35 -5.24
C GLY A 14 -19.36 -22.36 -4.60
N VAL A 15 -18.76 -23.29 -3.90
CA VAL A 15 -19.46 -24.34 -3.17
C VAL A 15 -18.79 -24.55 -1.80
N SER A 16 -19.61 -24.72 -0.78
CA SER A 16 -19.16 -25.13 0.55
C SER A 16 -19.94 -26.38 0.98
N ILE A 17 -19.21 -27.37 1.46
CA ILE A 17 -19.81 -28.57 1.99
C ILE A 17 -19.06 -29.05 3.23
N GLY A 18 -19.79 -29.50 4.24
CA GLY A 18 -19.20 -30.02 5.46
C GLY A 18 -20.14 -30.95 6.20
N GLY A 19 -19.55 -31.82 7.02
CA GLY A 19 -20.30 -32.75 7.81
C GLY A 19 -19.42 -33.80 8.49
N PRO A 20 -20.03 -34.76 9.22
CA PRO A 20 -19.31 -35.86 9.85
C PRO A 20 -18.85 -36.89 8.83
N ILE A 21 -17.56 -37.25 8.85
CA ILE A 21 -17.03 -38.49 8.24
C ILE A 21 -17.29 -39.67 9.18
N VAL A 22 -17.05 -39.42 10.49
CA VAL A 22 -17.39 -40.32 11.58
C VAL A 22 -18.19 -39.53 12.61
N GLU A 23 -19.42 -39.92 12.86
CA GLU A 23 -20.32 -39.18 13.76
C GLU A 23 -19.67 -38.90 15.13
N ASN A 24 -19.77 -37.65 15.59
CA ASN A 24 -19.18 -37.14 16.82
C ASN A 24 -17.65 -37.24 16.95
N LYS A 25 -16.94 -37.75 15.91
CA LYS A 25 -15.50 -38.01 16.00
C LYS A 25 -14.66 -37.29 14.95
N LEU A 26 -15.04 -37.36 13.67
CA LEU A 26 -14.27 -36.80 12.56
C LEU A 26 -15.19 -36.03 11.62
N PHE A 27 -14.87 -34.77 11.40
CA PHE A 27 -15.64 -33.89 10.54
C PHE A 27 -14.74 -33.31 9.44
N PHE A 28 -15.35 -33.02 8.30
CA PHE A 28 -14.71 -32.29 7.24
C PHE A 28 -15.47 -31.03 6.88
N PHE A 29 -14.74 -30.07 6.32
CA PHE A 29 -15.28 -28.90 5.65
C PHE A 29 -14.44 -28.61 4.42
N VAL A 30 -15.10 -28.38 3.28
CA VAL A 30 -14.48 -28.00 2.01
C VAL A 30 -15.21 -26.78 1.49
N ASN A 31 -14.45 -25.77 1.10
CA ASN A 31 -14.93 -24.61 0.35
C ASN A 31 -14.09 -24.46 -0.90
N PHE A 32 -14.73 -24.11 -1.99
CA PHE A 32 -14.11 -23.75 -3.26
C PHE A 32 -14.81 -22.53 -3.82
N GLU A 33 -14.04 -21.57 -4.33
CA GLU A 33 -14.55 -20.35 -4.94
C GLU A 33 -13.70 -19.96 -6.14
N LYS A 34 -14.35 -19.53 -7.22
CA LYS A 34 -13.71 -18.90 -8.37
C LYS A 34 -14.33 -17.53 -8.62
N ASP A 35 -13.47 -16.55 -8.94
CA ASP A 35 -13.84 -15.20 -9.32
C ASP A 35 -13.11 -14.85 -10.62
N ASP A 36 -13.86 -14.44 -11.64
CA ASP A 36 -13.36 -14.01 -12.94
C ASP A 36 -13.90 -12.60 -13.20
N ARG A 37 -13.02 -11.65 -13.47
CA ARG A 37 -13.35 -10.26 -13.68
C ARG A 37 -12.63 -9.68 -14.88
N THR A 38 -13.35 -8.91 -15.67
CA THR A 38 -12.83 -8.14 -16.80
C THR A 38 -13.01 -6.64 -16.54
N ASP A 39 -11.92 -5.88 -16.67
CA ASP A 39 -11.87 -4.42 -16.54
C ASP A 39 -11.34 -3.81 -17.84
N LEU A 40 -11.49 -2.49 -18.00
CA LEU A 40 -10.82 -1.75 -19.08
C LEU A 40 -9.30 -1.75 -18.89
N GLY A 41 -8.57 -2.01 -19.96
CA GLY A 41 -7.10 -1.92 -19.98
C GLY A 41 -6.57 -0.49 -19.86
N SER A 42 -7.33 0.50 -20.34
CA SER A 42 -7.03 1.92 -20.13
C SER A 42 -8.32 2.70 -19.84
N PRO A 43 -8.38 3.48 -18.75
CA PRO A 43 -9.50 4.38 -18.49
C PRO A 43 -9.47 5.65 -19.37
N PHE A 44 -8.39 5.88 -20.13
CA PHE A 44 -8.20 7.04 -20.98
C PHE A 44 -8.12 6.66 -22.45
N SER A 45 -8.72 7.46 -23.31
CA SER A 45 -8.64 7.34 -24.77
C SER A 45 -7.72 8.40 -25.35
N PRO A 46 -7.07 8.14 -26.52
CA PRO A 46 -6.27 9.15 -27.21
C PRO A 46 -7.14 10.32 -27.69
N ASN A 47 -6.53 11.49 -27.80
CA ASN A 47 -7.18 12.73 -28.23
C ASN A 47 -7.57 12.67 -29.73
N ARG A 48 -8.85 12.81 -30.00
CA ARG A 48 -9.45 12.97 -31.33
C ARG A 48 -10.26 14.28 -31.45
N GLY A 49 -10.19 15.16 -30.43
CA GLY A 49 -10.92 16.41 -30.38
C GLY A 49 -12.40 16.24 -30.07
N THR A 50 -12.81 15.14 -29.44
CA THR A 50 -14.22 14.88 -29.09
C THR A 50 -14.66 15.64 -27.84
N GLY A 51 -13.69 16.02 -26.98
CA GLY A 51 -13.93 16.65 -25.70
C GLY A 51 -14.54 15.70 -24.66
N ALA A 52 -14.39 14.38 -24.84
CA ALA A 52 -14.79 13.39 -23.85
C ALA A 52 -13.99 13.53 -22.55
N ILE A 53 -14.64 13.31 -21.40
CA ILE A 53 -14.03 13.52 -20.08
C ILE A 53 -12.81 12.63 -19.83
N ASN A 54 -12.72 11.49 -20.51
CA ASN A 54 -11.58 10.57 -20.43
C ASN A 54 -10.61 10.70 -21.62
N GLU A 55 -10.76 11.72 -22.46
CA GLU A 55 -9.84 11.98 -23.56
C GLU A 55 -8.52 12.52 -23.00
N SER A 56 -7.44 11.80 -23.23
CA SER A 56 -6.07 12.21 -22.86
C SER A 56 -5.62 13.38 -23.74
N ARG A 57 -4.57 14.11 -23.35
CA ARG A 57 -3.90 15.06 -24.24
C ARG A 57 -3.13 14.40 -25.39
N VAL A 58 -2.86 13.07 -25.31
CA VAL A 58 -2.07 12.32 -26.28
C VAL A 58 -2.85 12.15 -27.59
N LEU A 59 -2.32 12.63 -28.69
CA LEU A 59 -2.98 12.56 -29.99
C LEU A 59 -3.06 11.12 -30.51
N ALA A 60 -4.22 10.75 -31.05
CA ALA A 60 -4.41 9.43 -31.68
C ALA A 60 -3.48 9.24 -32.90
N SER A 61 -3.21 10.31 -33.66
CA SER A 61 -2.26 10.28 -34.77
C SER A 61 -0.85 9.91 -34.32
N ASP A 62 -0.43 10.40 -33.15
CA ASP A 62 0.91 10.12 -32.60
C ASP A 62 1.04 8.67 -32.17
N MET A 63 -0.01 8.13 -31.50
CA MET A 63 -0.08 6.71 -31.12
C MET A 63 0.04 5.80 -32.35
N ILE A 64 -0.70 6.10 -33.42
CA ILE A 64 -0.66 5.34 -34.68
C ILE A 64 0.74 5.42 -35.31
N ALA A 65 1.35 6.61 -35.37
CA ALA A 65 2.66 6.81 -36.00
C ALA A 65 3.77 6.06 -35.24
N VAL A 66 3.73 6.09 -33.87
CA VAL A 66 4.70 5.39 -33.04
C VAL A 66 4.52 3.87 -33.17
N SER A 67 3.28 3.36 -33.14
CA SER A 67 3.00 1.93 -33.31
C SER A 67 3.49 1.42 -34.66
N GLN A 68 3.24 2.17 -35.75
CA GLN A 68 3.70 1.79 -37.08
C GLN A 68 5.23 1.78 -37.18
N ALA A 69 5.91 2.79 -36.59
CA ALA A 69 7.37 2.86 -36.62
C ALA A 69 8.02 1.69 -35.85
N LEU A 70 7.46 1.28 -34.71
CA LEU A 70 7.93 0.12 -33.95
C LEU A 70 7.65 -1.18 -34.72
N SER A 71 6.48 -1.31 -35.34
CA SER A 71 6.10 -2.47 -36.14
C SER A 71 7.05 -2.63 -37.37
N ASP A 72 7.45 -1.53 -38.03
CA ASP A 72 8.41 -1.56 -39.13
C ASP A 72 9.80 -2.03 -38.66
N LEU A 73 10.12 -1.89 -37.37
CA LEU A 73 11.34 -2.38 -36.74
C LEU A 73 11.18 -3.81 -36.16
N GLY A 74 10.00 -4.43 -36.34
CA GLY A 74 9.72 -5.79 -35.89
C GLY A 74 9.24 -5.92 -34.45
N TYR A 75 8.86 -4.81 -33.80
CA TYR A 75 8.30 -4.83 -32.44
C TYR A 75 6.79 -4.57 -32.47
N ASP A 76 6.01 -5.50 -31.94
CA ASP A 76 4.56 -5.36 -31.75
C ASP A 76 4.27 -4.60 -30.46
N THR A 77 3.58 -3.46 -30.54
CA THR A 77 3.17 -2.66 -29.38
C THR A 77 1.90 -3.17 -28.71
N GLY A 78 1.14 -4.06 -29.35
CA GLY A 78 -0.25 -4.31 -29.01
C GLY A 78 -1.13 -3.07 -29.27
N ARG A 79 -2.33 -3.09 -28.74
CA ARG A 79 -3.33 -2.00 -28.86
C ARG A 79 -2.99 -0.86 -27.93
N PHE A 80 -3.59 0.31 -28.16
CA PHE A 80 -3.53 1.47 -27.26
C PHE A 80 -4.91 1.92 -26.76
N GLU A 81 -5.96 1.26 -27.23
CA GLU A 81 -7.37 1.44 -26.83
C GLU A 81 -8.16 0.15 -27.07
N ASP A 82 -9.36 0.05 -26.51
CA ASP A 82 -10.28 -1.08 -26.68
C ASP A 82 -9.67 -2.46 -26.35
N PHE A 83 -8.86 -2.51 -25.30
CA PHE A 83 -8.37 -3.75 -24.71
C PHE A 83 -8.78 -3.87 -23.26
N ASN A 84 -8.86 -5.10 -22.77
CA ASN A 84 -9.29 -5.40 -21.43
C ASN A 84 -8.13 -5.90 -20.57
N PHE A 85 -8.23 -5.65 -19.28
CA PHE A 85 -7.44 -6.30 -18.24
C PHE A 85 -8.30 -7.29 -17.47
N ASN A 86 -7.76 -8.47 -17.23
CA ASN A 86 -8.43 -9.53 -16.50
C ASN A 86 -7.88 -9.65 -15.08
N SER A 87 -8.74 -10.08 -14.18
CA SER A 87 -8.33 -10.54 -12.85
C SER A 87 -9.04 -11.85 -12.56
N GLU A 88 -8.29 -12.88 -12.23
CA GLU A 88 -8.82 -14.19 -11.94
C GLU A 88 -8.37 -14.65 -10.55
N SER A 89 -9.22 -15.36 -9.83
CA SER A 89 -8.81 -16.06 -8.62
C SER A 89 -9.55 -17.38 -8.45
N THR A 90 -8.80 -18.39 -8.04
CA THR A 90 -9.32 -19.68 -7.60
C THR A 90 -8.79 -19.94 -6.20
N LYS A 91 -9.67 -20.13 -5.24
CA LYS A 91 -9.30 -20.31 -3.84
C LYS A 91 -10.13 -21.37 -3.16
N GLY A 92 -9.57 -21.97 -2.15
CA GLY A 92 -10.28 -22.97 -1.40
C GLY A 92 -9.68 -23.28 -0.04
N ILE A 93 -10.48 -23.93 0.77
CA ILE A 93 -10.10 -24.43 2.09
C ILE A 93 -10.58 -25.87 2.24
N ILE A 94 -9.71 -26.71 2.79
CA ILE A 94 -10.04 -28.06 3.24
C ILE A 94 -9.70 -28.12 4.72
N LYS A 95 -10.67 -28.49 5.54
CA LYS A 95 -10.49 -28.64 7.00
C LYS A 95 -10.95 -30.00 7.46
N LEU A 96 -10.16 -30.62 8.34
CA LEU A 96 -10.52 -31.84 9.06
C LEU A 96 -10.47 -31.54 10.55
N ASP A 97 -11.57 -31.73 11.25
CA ASP A 97 -11.66 -31.61 12.71
C ASP A 97 -11.80 -33.01 13.32
N TRP A 98 -10.88 -33.35 14.19
CA TRP A 98 -10.82 -34.69 14.82
C TRP A 98 -10.94 -34.59 16.35
N ASN A 99 -12.07 -35.07 16.88
CA ASN A 99 -12.26 -35.31 18.30
C ASN A 99 -11.56 -36.64 18.67
N ILE A 100 -10.27 -36.58 19.04
CA ILE A 100 -9.44 -37.75 19.33
C ILE A 100 -10.05 -38.50 20.53
N ASN A 101 -10.33 -37.74 21.60
CA ASN A 101 -11.03 -38.18 22.78
C ASN A 101 -11.63 -36.96 23.54
N GLN A 102 -12.12 -37.15 24.76
CA GLN A 102 -12.73 -36.06 25.56
C GLN A 102 -11.77 -34.91 25.88
N ASN A 103 -10.46 -35.20 25.91
CA ASN A 103 -9.43 -34.24 26.33
C ASN A 103 -8.65 -33.64 25.16
N HIS A 104 -8.68 -34.26 23.97
CA HIS A 104 -7.85 -33.88 22.81
C HIS A 104 -8.69 -33.70 21.56
N LYS A 105 -8.55 -32.54 20.96
CA LYS A 105 -9.11 -32.20 19.65
C LYS A 105 -8.00 -31.70 18.72
N ALA A 106 -7.92 -32.26 17.52
CA ALA A 106 -7.00 -31.81 16.50
C ALA A 106 -7.75 -31.24 15.30
N ALA A 107 -7.12 -30.28 14.62
CA ALA A 107 -7.58 -29.81 13.31
C ALA A 107 -6.42 -29.73 12.34
N PHE A 108 -6.70 -30.11 11.09
CA PHE A 108 -5.84 -29.89 9.94
C PHE A 108 -6.55 -28.96 8.97
N ILE A 109 -5.86 -27.90 8.55
CA ILE A 109 -6.41 -26.89 7.68
C ILE A 109 -5.43 -26.70 6.51
N TYR A 110 -5.94 -26.80 5.30
CA TYR A 110 -5.23 -26.48 4.08
C TYR A 110 -5.98 -25.36 3.35
N ASN A 111 -5.30 -24.26 3.05
CA ASN A 111 -5.80 -23.18 2.22
C ASN A 111 -4.95 -23.06 0.98
N PHE A 112 -5.57 -22.79 -0.15
CA PHE A 112 -4.87 -22.43 -1.37
C PHE A 112 -5.51 -21.23 -2.05
N LEU A 113 -4.67 -20.46 -2.76
CA LEU A 113 -5.06 -19.40 -3.67
C LEU A 113 -4.21 -19.52 -4.93
N LYS A 114 -4.85 -19.41 -6.10
CA LYS A 114 -4.20 -19.10 -7.38
C LYS A 114 -4.90 -17.89 -7.96
N ALA A 115 -4.16 -16.79 -8.10
CA ALA A 115 -4.73 -15.55 -8.58
C ALA A 115 -3.80 -14.89 -9.59
N SER A 116 -4.38 -14.23 -10.59
CA SER A 116 -3.67 -13.36 -11.52
C SER A 116 -4.42 -12.07 -11.76
N LYS A 117 -3.68 -11.03 -12.13
CA LYS A 117 -4.23 -9.72 -12.44
C LYS A 117 -3.36 -8.99 -13.45
N ASP A 118 -3.97 -8.57 -14.56
CA ASP A 118 -3.35 -7.66 -15.52
C ASP A 118 -3.21 -6.26 -14.91
N THR A 119 -2.04 -5.67 -15.10
CA THR A 119 -1.66 -4.41 -14.45
C THR A 119 -1.00 -3.49 -15.49
N PRO A 120 -1.38 -2.18 -15.53
CA PRO A 120 -0.74 -1.23 -16.41
C PRO A 120 0.70 -0.93 -16.00
N ALA A 121 1.46 -0.28 -16.85
CA ALA A 121 2.79 0.24 -16.54
C ALA A 121 2.77 1.07 -15.25
N ASN A 122 3.88 1.03 -14.50
CA ASN A 122 3.98 1.65 -13.18
C ASN A 122 3.61 3.15 -13.21
N ARG A 123 2.76 3.59 -12.26
CA ARG A 123 2.24 4.97 -12.22
C ARG A 123 3.07 5.91 -11.35
N THR A 124 3.95 5.41 -10.51
CA THR A 124 4.68 6.20 -9.51
C THR A 124 6.14 6.43 -9.84
N ALA A 125 6.76 5.52 -10.57
CA ALA A 125 8.17 5.61 -10.93
C ALA A 125 8.40 6.16 -12.34
N LEU A 126 9.62 6.62 -12.63
CA LEU A 126 10.09 7.05 -13.93
C LEU A 126 9.17 8.08 -14.64
N GLY A 127 8.69 9.06 -13.90
CA GLY A 127 7.88 10.15 -14.43
C GLY A 127 6.43 9.77 -14.76
N PHE A 128 5.85 8.80 -14.06
CA PHE A 128 4.45 8.37 -14.23
C PHE A 128 4.17 7.70 -15.57
N ARG A 129 4.56 6.45 -15.72
CA ARG A 129 4.42 5.67 -16.96
C ARG A 129 3.01 5.15 -17.22
N GLY A 130 2.18 4.97 -16.19
CA GLY A 130 0.83 4.44 -16.37
C GLY A 130 -0.15 5.40 -17.05
N PRO A 131 -1.32 4.90 -17.51
CA PRO A 131 -2.30 5.70 -18.21
C PRO A 131 -2.87 6.80 -17.31
N SER A 132 -2.96 8.01 -17.87
CA SER A 132 -3.41 9.22 -17.20
C SER A 132 -4.00 10.21 -18.22
N PRO A 133 -4.59 11.34 -17.78
CA PRO A 133 -4.96 12.41 -18.70
C PRO A 133 -3.80 12.93 -19.57
N SER A 134 -2.56 12.67 -19.16
CA SER A 134 -1.35 13.19 -19.80
C SER A 134 -0.53 12.13 -20.55
N VAL A 135 -0.77 10.85 -20.30
CA VAL A 135 0.04 9.73 -20.80
C VAL A 135 -0.86 8.59 -21.28
N ILE A 136 -0.57 8.05 -22.46
CA ILE A 136 -1.15 6.79 -22.95
C ILE A 136 -0.04 5.76 -23.11
N GLN A 137 -0.30 4.54 -22.63
CA GLN A 137 0.56 3.38 -22.86
C GLN A 137 0.01 2.45 -23.91
N PHE A 138 0.88 1.69 -24.55
CA PHE A 138 0.48 0.54 -25.35
C PHE A 138 0.18 -0.68 -24.46
N GLU A 139 -0.65 -1.60 -24.95
CA GLU A 139 -1.05 -2.84 -24.26
C GLU A 139 0.17 -3.67 -23.81
N ASN A 140 1.19 -3.81 -24.68
CA ASN A 140 2.39 -4.58 -24.37
C ASN A 140 3.31 -3.92 -23.33
N SER A 141 3.04 -2.68 -22.91
CA SER A 141 3.72 -2.08 -21.75
C SER A 141 3.09 -2.46 -20.41
N ALA A 142 2.11 -3.35 -20.42
CA ALA A 142 1.49 -3.93 -19.24
C ALA A 142 2.15 -5.25 -18.83
N TYR A 143 1.73 -5.79 -17.69
CA TYR A 143 2.19 -7.07 -17.17
C TYR A 143 1.09 -7.74 -16.34
N GLU A 144 1.18 -9.05 -16.17
CA GLU A 144 0.35 -9.82 -15.25
C GLU A 144 1.10 -10.05 -13.93
N ILE A 145 0.43 -9.81 -12.80
CA ILE A 145 0.89 -10.26 -11.48
C ILE A 145 0.20 -11.58 -11.16
N ASN A 146 0.98 -12.58 -10.75
CA ASN A 146 0.50 -13.88 -10.31
C ASN A 146 0.79 -14.07 -8.83
N ASN A 147 -0.20 -14.54 -8.07
CA ASN A 147 -0.09 -14.80 -6.65
C ASN A 147 -0.61 -16.21 -6.35
N ASN A 148 0.29 -17.13 -6.03
CA ASN A 148 -0.03 -18.49 -5.63
C ASN A 148 0.28 -18.66 -4.15
N LEU A 149 -0.63 -19.26 -3.39
CA LEU A 149 -0.44 -19.52 -1.97
C LEU A 149 -0.93 -20.93 -1.63
N ASP A 150 -0.09 -21.66 -0.91
CA ASP A 150 -0.42 -22.92 -0.25
C ASP A 150 -0.10 -22.79 1.24
N SER A 151 -1.09 -23.02 2.10
CA SER A 151 -0.94 -22.89 3.55
C SER A 151 -1.49 -24.12 4.27
N PHE A 152 -0.65 -24.72 5.09
CA PHE A 152 -0.96 -25.87 5.92
C PHE A 152 -0.90 -25.47 7.39
N GLN A 153 -1.92 -25.83 8.15
CA GLN A 153 -1.97 -25.59 9.59
C GLN A 153 -2.43 -26.82 10.33
N PHE A 154 -1.76 -27.12 11.42
CA PHE A 154 -2.14 -28.12 12.41
C PHE A 154 -2.43 -27.44 13.73
N GLU A 155 -3.53 -27.78 14.36
CA GLU A 155 -3.89 -27.39 15.71
C GLU A 155 -4.13 -28.61 16.59
N LEU A 156 -3.67 -28.54 17.85
CA LEU A 156 -4.00 -29.51 18.88
C LEU A 156 -4.44 -28.78 20.15
N ASN A 157 -5.69 -28.97 20.51
CA ASN A 157 -6.27 -28.46 21.74
C ASN A 157 -6.40 -29.59 22.76
N SER A 158 -5.82 -29.43 23.94
CA SER A 158 -5.77 -30.42 25.01
C SER A 158 -6.24 -29.85 26.33
N THR A 159 -7.02 -30.60 27.09
CA THR A 159 -7.52 -30.16 28.39
C THR A 159 -7.19 -31.21 29.45
N PHE A 160 -6.55 -30.82 30.54
CA PHE A 160 -6.10 -31.66 31.66
C PHE A 160 -6.57 -31.04 32.97
N GLY A 161 -7.81 -31.34 33.40
CA GLY A 161 -8.41 -30.72 34.55
C GLY A 161 -8.51 -29.20 34.42
N ASN A 162 -7.76 -28.47 35.23
CA ASN A 162 -7.72 -27.01 35.22
C ASN A 162 -6.64 -26.40 34.29
N VAL A 163 -6.03 -27.21 33.44
CA VAL A 163 -5.04 -26.78 32.47
C VAL A 163 -5.55 -27.03 31.04
N SER A 164 -5.48 -26.04 30.17
CA SER A 164 -5.68 -26.22 28.74
C SER A 164 -4.41 -25.84 27.98
N ASN A 165 -4.14 -26.57 26.92
CA ASN A 165 -3.02 -26.29 26.03
C ASN A 165 -3.54 -26.16 24.60
N LYS A 166 -3.08 -25.15 23.89
CA LYS A 166 -3.26 -24.97 22.46
C LYS A 166 -1.92 -24.93 21.76
N PHE A 167 -1.62 -25.98 21.00
CA PHE A 167 -0.46 -26.05 20.13
C PHE A 167 -0.90 -25.80 18.69
N GLN A 168 -0.13 -24.97 17.95
CA GLN A 168 -0.32 -24.68 16.54
C GLN A 168 1.02 -24.76 15.83
N ALA A 169 1.02 -25.40 14.65
CA ALA A 169 2.14 -25.38 13.71
C ALA A 169 1.62 -25.09 12.32
N GLY A 170 2.28 -24.23 11.60
CA GLY A 170 1.91 -23.82 10.25
C GLY A 170 3.10 -23.77 9.31
N TYR A 171 2.82 -24.02 8.05
CA TYR A 171 3.74 -23.81 6.94
C TYR A 171 2.97 -23.16 5.79
N THR A 172 3.47 -22.02 5.30
CA THR A 172 2.89 -21.32 4.16
C THR A 172 3.96 -21.15 3.09
N TYR A 173 3.63 -21.48 1.87
CA TYR A 173 4.39 -21.17 0.67
C TYR A 173 3.60 -20.16 -0.14
N PHE A 174 4.24 -19.05 -0.47
CA PHE A 174 3.70 -17.99 -1.31
C PHE A 174 4.65 -17.75 -2.47
N ASP A 175 4.12 -17.68 -3.68
CA ASP A 175 4.84 -17.50 -4.92
C ASP A 175 4.18 -16.38 -5.71
N ASP A 176 4.87 -15.23 -5.74
CA ASP A 176 4.48 -14.03 -6.48
C ASP A 176 5.44 -13.86 -7.65
N PHE A 177 4.92 -13.74 -8.86
CA PHE A 177 5.75 -13.48 -10.04
C PHE A 177 5.01 -12.64 -11.07
N ARG A 178 5.77 -11.96 -11.90
CA ARG A 178 5.27 -11.09 -12.96
C ARG A 178 5.54 -11.66 -14.33
N ASN A 179 4.53 -11.65 -15.19
CA ASN A 179 4.61 -12.01 -16.60
C ASN A 179 4.42 -10.75 -17.45
N PRO A 180 5.48 -10.20 -18.06
CA PRO A 180 5.34 -9.07 -18.98
C PRO A 180 4.53 -9.44 -20.21
N PHE A 181 3.74 -8.51 -20.77
CA PHE A 181 3.05 -8.70 -22.03
C PHE A 181 3.99 -8.54 -23.23
N SER A 182 5.06 -7.77 -23.03
CA SER A 182 6.07 -7.52 -24.07
C SER A 182 7.01 -8.70 -24.27
N THR A 183 7.39 -8.93 -25.51
CA THR A 183 8.66 -9.62 -25.81
C THR A 183 9.84 -8.77 -25.28
N PRO A 184 11.07 -9.33 -25.14
CA PRO A 184 12.23 -8.55 -24.73
C PRO A 184 12.41 -7.29 -25.56
N ALA A 185 12.31 -6.13 -24.91
CA ALA A 185 12.39 -4.82 -25.53
C ALA A 185 12.83 -3.77 -24.51
N PRO A 186 13.42 -2.64 -24.93
CA PRO A 186 13.64 -1.53 -24.01
C PRO A 186 12.30 -0.96 -23.53
N PRO A 187 12.19 -0.50 -22.27
CA PRO A 187 11.09 0.36 -21.87
C PRO A 187 11.22 1.72 -22.57
N ILE A 188 10.29 2.08 -23.44
CA ILE A 188 10.35 3.28 -24.27
C ILE A 188 9.50 4.38 -23.66
N THR A 189 10.08 5.55 -23.42
CA THR A 189 9.38 6.76 -22.99
C THR A 189 9.50 7.84 -24.07
N ILE A 190 8.39 8.36 -24.55
CA ILE A 190 8.36 9.48 -25.49
C ILE A 190 7.71 10.66 -24.78
N GLN A 191 8.40 11.81 -24.77
CA GLN A 191 7.95 13.04 -24.12
C GLN A 191 7.20 13.97 -25.08
N ASP A 192 6.58 15.00 -24.53
CA ASP A 192 5.75 15.96 -25.24
C ASP A 192 6.51 17.17 -25.83
N GLY A 193 7.83 17.16 -25.78
CA GLY A 193 8.68 18.30 -26.18
C GLY A 193 8.99 19.28 -25.03
N ASN A 194 8.36 19.11 -23.86
CA ASN A 194 8.57 19.95 -22.67
C ASN A 194 9.08 19.14 -21.47
N GLY A 195 9.55 17.92 -21.69
CA GLY A 195 10.11 17.07 -20.64
C GLY A 195 9.09 16.19 -19.91
N SER A 196 7.78 16.27 -20.23
CA SER A 196 6.77 15.42 -19.56
C SER A 196 6.47 14.18 -20.40
N ASN A 197 6.29 13.03 -19.73
CA ASN A 197 5.89 11.78 -20.37
C ASN A 197 4.59 11.95 -21.17
N TYR A 198 4.53 11.30 -22.32
CA TYR A 198 3.44 11.44 -23.29
C TYR A 198 2.98 10.08 -23.84
N ILE A 199 3.89 9.28 -24.42
CA ILE A 199 3.61 7.92 -24.90
C ILE A 199 4.57 6.94 -24.24
N ILE A 200 4.02 5.82 -23.77
CA ILE A 200 4.78 4.71 -23.19
C ILE A 200 4.64 3.48 -24.07
N ALA A 201 5.77 2.91 -24.47
CA ALA A 201 5.88 1.69 -25.25
C ALA A 201 6.99 0.79 -24.68
N GLY A 202 7.15 -0.40 -25.27
CA GLY A 202 8.17 -1.34 -24.87
C GLY A 202 7.86 -2.07 -23.57
N HIS A 203 8.85 -2.75 -23.03
CA HIS A 203 8.74 -3.59 -21.86
C HIS A 203 8.49 -2.77 -20.57
N GLU A 204 7.71 -3.31 -19.63
CA GLU A 204 7.55 -2.72 -18.30
C GLU A 204 8.84 -2.99 -17.49
N PRO A 205 9.56 -1.96 -17.01
CA PRO A 205 10.93 -2.14 -16.49
C PRO A 205 11.02 -2.89 -15.15
N PHE A 206 9.93 -2.95 -14.39
CA PHE A 206 9.90 -3.56 -13.05
C PHE A 206 9.38 -5.01 -13.05
N SER A 207 9.01 -5.55 -14.23
CA SER A 207 8.38 -6.89 -14.34
C SER A 207 9.29 -7.96 -14.93
N ILE A 208 10.51 -7.58 -15.35
CA ILE A 208 11.48 -8.53 -15.89
C ILE A 208 11.96 -9.45 -14.80
N ASN A 209 11.70 -10.76 -14.94
CA ASN A 209 12.10 -11.80 -14.00
C ASN A 209 11.93 -11.35 -12.53
N ASN A 210 10.78 -10.70 -12.27
CA ASN A 210 10.41 -10.25 -10.94
C ASN A 210 9.60 -11.35 -10.27
N GLU A 211 10.21 -11.97 -9.26
CA GLU A 211 9.66 -13.12 -8.56
C GLU A 211 9.99 -13.02 -7.07
N LEU A 212 8.98 -13.31 -6.23
CA LEU A 212 9.14 -13.41 -4.78
C LEU A 212 8.58 -14.74 -4.31
N GLN A 213 9.45 -15.67 -3.94
CA GLN A 213 9.07 -16.89 -3.23
C GLN A 213 9.24 -16.68 -1.74
N GLN A 214 8.20 -16.96 -0.98
CA GLN A 214 8.21 -16.82 0.47
C GLN A 214 7.76 -18.12 1.13
N LYS A 215 8.60 -18.66 2.01
CA LYS A 215 8.32 -19.81 2.86
C LYS A 215 8.22 -19.34 4.31
N VAL A 216 7.11 -19.64 4.98
CA VAL A 216 6.89 -19.25 6.37
C VAL A 216 6.63 -20.49 7.21
N PHE A 217 7.52 -20.77 8.16
CA PHE A 217 7.30 -21.77 9.19
C PHE A 217 7.00 -21.08 10.51
N GLN A 218 5.93 -21.51 11.18
CA GLN A 218 5.53 -20.92 12.46
C GLN A 218 5.06 -21.99 13.43
N VAL A 219 5.42 -21.83 14.72
CA VAL A 219 4.96 -22.66 15.82
C VAL A 219 4.55 -21.78 16.98
N THR A 220 3.40 -22.05 17.57
CA THR A 220 2.91 -21.36 18.75
C THR A 220 2.37 -22.38 19.75
N ASN A 221 2.69 -22.20 21.03
CA ASN A 221 2.11 -22.99 22.10
C ASN A 221 1.65 -22.11 23.26
N ASN A 222 0.40 -22.31 23.66
CA ASN A 222 -0.24 -21.59 24.77
C ASN A 222 -0.72 -22.59 25.83
N VAL A 223 -0.31 -22.37 27.06
CA VAL A 223 -0.81 -23.09 28.23
C VAL A 223 -1.64 -22.13 29.06
N ASN A 224 -2.90 -22.45 29.29
CA ASN A 224 -3.78 -21.72 30.19
C ASN A 224 -4.01 -22.54 31.47
N ILE A 225 -3.83 -21.91 32.62
CA ILE A 225 -3.97 -22.51 33.95
C ILE A 225 -5.06 -21.75 34.67
N PHE A 226 -6.14 -22.46 35.07
CA PHE A 226 -7.25 -21.89 35.79
C PHE A 226 -7.13 -22.26 37.28
N VAL A 227 -6.88 -21.27 38.15
CA VAL A 227 -6.68 -21.48 39.57
C VAL A 227 -7.35 -20.38 40.39
N GLY A 228 -8.40 -20.74 41.13
CA GLY A 228 -9.24 -19.76 41.83
C GLY A 228 -9.81 -18.74 40.84
N ASP A 229 -9.59 -17.47 41.12
CA ASP A 229 -10.06 -16.34 40.32
C ASP A 229 -9.07 -15.91 39.21
N HIS A 230 -8.02 -16.70 38.98
CA HIS A 230 -6.95 -16.42 38.02
C HIS A 230 -7.04 -17.31 36.78
N SER A 231 -6.81 -16.70 35.61
CA SER A 231 -6.59 -17.39 34.34
C SER A 231 -5.22 -17.00 33.82
N ILE A 232 -4.23 -17.85 34.09
CA ILE A 232 -2.83 -17.58 33.73
C ILE A 232 -2.54 -18.19 32.37
N THR A 233 -2.07 -17.39 31.44
CA THR A 233 -1.59 -17.82 30.10
C THR A 233 -0.08 -17.71 30.07
N ILE A 234 0.61 -18.80 29.70
CA ILE A 234 2.05 -18.83 29.40
C ILE A 234 2.21 -19.36 28.00
N GLY A 235 2.99 -18.67 27.18
CA GLY A 235 3.15 -19.08 25.80
C GLY A 235 4.49 -18.71 25.19
N GLY A 236 4.74 -19.29 24.03
CA GLY A 236 5.86 -18.98 23.17
C GLY A 236 5.47 -19.13 21.70
N ALA A 237 6.11 -18.36 20.86
CA ALA A 237 5.96 -18.41 19.42
C ALA A 237 7.34 -18.32 18.74
N PHE A 238 7.49 -19.06 17.65
CA PHE A 238 8.65 -19.03 16.78
C PHE A 238 8.16 -18.90 15.35
N GLU A 239 8.80 -18.03 14.58
CA GLU A 239 8.52 -17.83 13.17
C GLU A 239 9.84 -17.73 12.40
N ARG A 240 9.90 -18.37 11.26
CA ARG A 240 10.98 -18.25 10.27
C ARG A 240 10.39 -17.95 8.91
N PHE A 241 10.91 -16.93 8.27
CA PHE A 241 10.63 -16.52 6.91
C PHE A 241 11.87 -16.72 6.06
N GLU A 242 11.72 -17.40 4.95
CA GLU A 242 12.74 -17.53 3.91
C GLU A 242 12.19 -16.86 2.66
N PHE A 243 12.91 -15.85 2.17
CA PHE A 243 12.56 -15.10 0.96
C PHE A 243 13.62 -15.37 -0.10
N ASP A 244 13.17 -15.73 -1.30
CA ASP A 244 13.93 -15.76 -2.52
C ASP A 244 13.34 -14.70 -3.44
N ASN A 245 13.97 -13.50 -3.53
CA ASN A 245 13.47 -12.36 -4.28
C ASN A 245 14.37 -12.09 -5.49
N SER A 246 13.80 -12.25 -6.70
CA SER A 246 14.42 -11.86 -7.95
C SER A 246 13.82 -10.53 -8.41
N PHE A 247 14.59 -9.44 -8.31
CA PHE A 247 14.20 -8.12 -8.76
C PHE A 247 15.30 -7.53 -9.64
N ASN A 248 14.97 -7.17 -10.86
CA ASN A 248 15.93 -6.84 -11.90
C ASN A 248 15.60 -5.50 -12.56
N LEU A 249 15.50 -4.43 -11.74
CA LEU A 249 15.42 -3.07 -12.27
C LEU A 249 16.65 -2.82 -13.14
N GLY A 250 16.58 -2.41 -14.31
CA GLY A 250 17.73 -2.35 -15.19
C GLY A 250 18.24 -3.72 -15.68
N GLY A 251 17.41 -4.76 -15.60
CA GLY A 251 17.78 -6.12 -16.04
C GLY A 251 18.27 -6.20 -17.49
N TYR A 252 17.92 -5.23 -18.31
CA TYR A 252 18.45 -5.03 -19.67
C TYR A 252 19.55 -3.96 -19.70
N ASP A 253 19.92 -3.40 -18.57
CA ASP A 253 20.86 -2.30 -18.52
C ASP A 253 22.30 -2.78 -18.47
N ASN A 254 23.15 -2.00 -19.10
CA ASN A 254 24.58 -2.05 -18.91
C ASN A 254 25.01 -0.73 -18.26
N PHE A 255 25.15 -0.73 -16.94
CA PHE A 255 25.59 0.40 -16.13
C PHE A 255 27.00 0.90 -16.56
N GLY A 256 27.27 1.28 -17.60
CA GLY A 256 28.54 1.72 -18.17
C GLY A 256 28.39 2.02 -19.65
N ASN A 257 27.21 1.77 -20.20
CA ASN A 257 26.90 2.15 -21.56
C ASN A 257 26.52 3.64 -21.59
N PRO A 258 27.32 4.51 -22.23
CA PRO A 258 27.03 5.94 -22.34
C PRO A 258 25.74 6.25 -23.11
N ASN A 259 25.15 5.25 -23.79
CA ASN A 259 23.87 5.39 -24.48
C ASN A 259 22.66 5.07 -23.59
N GLY A 260 22.88 4.77 -22.31
CA GLY A 260 21.81 4.59 -21.33
C GLY A 260 20.99 3.33 -21.54
N TYR A 261 20.16 3.09 -20.64
CA TYR A 261 19.15 2.08 -20.42
C TYR A 261 18.27 1.84 -21.63
N PHE A 262 18.66 1.07 -22.62
CA PHE A 262 17.82 0.70 -23.76
C PHE A 262 16.99 1.86 -24.33
N GLY A 263 17.46 3.12 -24.24
CA GLY A 263 16.66 4.28 -24.56
C GLY A 263 15.50 4.55 -23.58
N THR A 264 15.41 3.82 -22.47
CA THR A 264 14.31 3.87 -21.53
C THR A 264 14.32 5.06 -20.65
N PHE A 265 15.39 5.15 -19.96
CA PHE A 265 15.59 6.24 -19.04
C PHE A 265 16.13 7.46 -19.78
N ASN A 266 16.64 7.26 -21.00
CA ASN A 266 16.78 8.29 -22.03
C ASN A 266 15.47 8.43 -22.79
N ALA A 267 14.53 9.18 -22.23
CA ALA A 267 13.30 9.45 -22.92
C ALA A 267 13.56 10.21 -24.22
N TYR A 268 12.88 9.82 -25.28
CA TYR A 268 12.85 10.64 -26.50
C TYR A 268 12.16 11.97 -26.18
N PRO A 269 12.77 13.11 -26.49
CA PRO A 269 12.23 14.41 -26.08
C PRO A 269 10.90 14.76 -26.77
N SER A 270 10.57 14.08 -27.90
CA SER A 270 9.30 14.27 -28.61
C SER A 270 9.00 13.10 -29.54
N VAL A 271 7.75 13.00 -30.01
CA VAL A 271 7.33 12.04 -31.04
C VAL A 271 8.16 12.22 -32.32
N ASN A 272 8.41 13.46 -32.75
CA ASN A 272 9.22 13.74 -33.95
C ASN A 272 10.65 13.22 -33.77
N ALA A 273 11.26 13.38 -32.61
CA ALA A 273 12.62 12.87 -32.36
C ALA A 273 12.65 11.33 -32.42
N PHE A 274 11.65 10.66 -31.85
CA PHE A 274 11.50 9.20 -31.92
C PHE A 274 11.33 8.73 -33.39
N LEU A 275 10.41 9.32 -34.12
CA LEU A 275 10.16 8.97 -35.55
C LEU A 275 11.37 9.23 -36.44
N ALA A 276 12.13 10.29 -36.16
CA ALA A 276 13.37 10.58 -36.88
C ALA A 276 14.42 9.49 -36.63
N ASP A 277 14.59 9.02 -35.38
CA ASP A 277 15.48 7.90 -35.11
C ASP A 277 14.99 6.62 -35.78
N ALA A 278 13.75 6.23 -35.56
CA ALA A 278 13.17 5.00 -36.11
C ALA A 278 13.26 4.93 -37.64
N SER A 279 13.19 6.08 -38.34
CA SER A 279 13.31 6.16 -39.83
C SER A 279 14.66 5.71 -40.35
N ALA A 280 15.69 5.63 -39.49
CA ALA A 280 17.00 5.10 -39.89
C ALA A 280 17.02 3.54 -39.96
N GLY A 281 15.88 2.88 -39.71
CA GLY A 281 15.74 1.43 -39.79
C GLY A 281 16.70 0.70 -38.85
N ALA A 282 17.41 -0.29 -39.36
CA ALA A 282 18.36 -1.08 -38.55
C ALA A 282 19.55 -0.26 -38.00
N GLN A 283 19.77 0.96 -38.43
CA GLN A 283 20.81 1.88 -37.93
C GLN A 283 20.28 2.78 -36.80
N SER A 284 18.98 2.76 -36.53
CA SER A 284 18.39 3.55 -35.45
C SER A 284 18.84 3.08 -34.07
N ALA A 285 18.91 4.01 -33.13
CA ALA A 285 19.20 3.67 -31.75
C ALA A 285 18.15 2.71 -31.18
N ILE A 286 16.86 2.91 -31.47
CA ILE A 286 15.79 2.03 -31.00
C ILE A 286 15.91 0.60 -31.57
N ALA A 287 16.28 0.41 -32.84
CA ALA A 287 16.49 -0.91 -33.42
C ALA A 287 17.67 -1.65 -32.78
N GLN A 288 18.77 -0.92 -32.51
CA GLN A 288 19.92 -1.46 -31.81
C GLN A 288 19.57 -1.86 -30.36
N ASN A 289 18.79 -1.04 -29.67
CA ASN A 289 18.32 -1.32 -28.31
C ASN A 289 17.36 -2.51 -28.26
N LEU A 290 16.49 -2.70 -29.24
CA LEU A 290 15.64 -3.90 -29.36
C LEU A 290 16.50 -5.18 -29.49
N ALA A 291 17.50 -5.16 -30.36
CA ALA A 291 18.41 -6.28 -30.54
C ALA A 291 19.26 -6.54 -29.28
N PHE A 292 19.71 -5.49 -28.60
CA PHE A 292 20.46 -5.59 -27.36
C PHE A 292 19.60 -6.15 -26.24
N ALA A 293 18.36 -5.70 -26.06
CA ALA A 293 17.44 -6.23 -25.07
C ALA A 293 17.22 -7.74 -25.23
N GLN A 294 16.98 -8.19 -26.47
CA GLN A 294 16.83 -9.62 -26.75
C GLN A 294 18.10 -10.41 -26.41
N SER A 295 19.27 -9.95 -26.85
CA SER A 295 20.53 -10.65 -26.59
C SER A 295 20.89 -10.69 -25.09
N THR A 296 20.60 -9.64 -24.36
CA THR A 296 20.82 -9.57 -22.90
C THR A 296 19.85 -10.51 -22.16
N PHE A 297 18.59 -10.55 -22.55
CA PHE A 297 17.61 -11.47 -22.00
C PHE A 297 18.04 -12.93 -22.20
N ASP A 298 18.44 -13.28 -23.42
CA ASP A 298 18.90 -14.64 -23.74
C ASP A 298 20.14 -15.02 -22.93
N SER A 299 21.13 -14.11 -22.82
CA SER A 299 22.35 -14.32 -22.04
C SER A 299 22.07 -14.52 -20.55
N ARG A 300 21.16 -13.71 -19.96
CA ARG A 300 20.78 -13.88 -18.54
C ARG A 300 20.06 -15.19 -18.29
N ASN A 301 19.17 -15.61 -19.21
CA ASN A 301 18.50 -16.90 -19.11
C ASN A 301 19.50 -18.07 -19.19
N ASP A 302 20.50 -17.98 -20.06
CA ASP A 302 21.55 -19.02 -20.21
C ASP A 302 22.41 -19.13 -18.93
N ASN A 303 22.62 -18.03 -18.22
CA ASN A 303 23.37 -17.99 -16.96
C ASN A 303 22.51 -18.34 -15.73
N GLY A 304 21.17 -18.30 -15.83
CA GLY A 304 20.24 -18.66 -14.77
C GLY A 304 20.06 -17.58 -13.72
N VAL A 305 19.52 -17.95 -12.55
CA VAL A 305 19.20 -17.04 -11.44
C VAL A 305 20.25 -17.18 -10.34
N GLY A 306 20.68 -16.05 -9.75
CA GLY A 306 21.60 -15.99 -8.61
C GLY A 306 23.07 -16.26 -8.96
N ASN A 307 23.43 -16.14 -10.23
CA ASN A 307 24.80 -16.31 -10.74
C ASN A 307 25.31 -15.02 -11.39
N ASP A 308 26.63 -14.91 -11.51
CA ASP A 308 27.26 -13.82 -12.23
C ASP A 308 26.78 -13.79 -13.71
N GLY A 309 26.36 -12.61 -14.16
CA GLY A 309 25.78 -12.41 -15.50
C GLY A 309 24.37 -13.00 -15.70
N GLY A 310 23.77 -13.61 -14.67
CA GLY A 310 22.40 -14.12 -14.68
C GLY A 310 21.38 -13.10 -14.13
N TRP A 311 20.15 -13.60 -13.89
CA TRP A 311 19.13 -12.84 -13.18
C TRP A 311 19.48 -12.74 -11.70
N ARG A 312 19.22 -11.59 -11.09
CA ARG A 312 19.52 -11.32 -9.69
C ARG A 312 18.63 -12.13 -8.75
N LEU A 313 19.17 -12.49 -7.59
CA LEU A 313 18.44 -13.18 -6.53
C LEU A 313 18.92 -12.69 -5.17
N SER A 314 17.99 -12.23 -4.34
CA SER A 314 18.22 -11.83 -2.96
C SER A 314 17.61 -12.86 -2.02
N GLU A 315 18.47 -13.71 -1.43
CA GLU A 315 18.05 -14.70 -0.43
C GLU A 315 18.09 -14.05 0.96
N THR A 316 16.94 -14.01 1.67
CA THR A 316 16.84 -13.37 2.99
C THR A 316 16.15 -14.33 3.97
N ASN A 317 16.81 -14.62 5.09
CA ASN A 317 16.31 -15.48 6.15
C ASN A 317 16.14 -14.69 7.45
N VAL A 318 14.91 -14.48 7.86
CA VAL A 318 14.57 -13.68 9.04
C VAL A 318 13.49 -14.36 9.87
N GLY A 319 13.31 -13.90 11.10
CA GLY A 319 12.28 -14.48 11.95
C GLY A 319 12.08 -13.75 13.27
N GLN A 320 11.31 -14.36 14.13
CA GLN A 320 11.05 -13.84 15.46
C GLN A 320 10.84 -14.97 16.46
N LEU A 321 11.41 -14.81 17.63
CA LEU A 321 11.16 -15.65 18.80
C LEU A 321 10.45 -14.82 19.87
N SER A 322 9.38 -15.37 20.42
CA SER A 322 8.57 -14.65 21.42
C SER A 322 8.26 -15.53 22.61
N PHE A 323 8.28 -14.94 23.81
CA PHE A 323 7.79 -15.54 25.04
C PHE A 323 6.86 -14.57 25.74
N TYR A 324 5.80 -15.08 26.38
CA TYR A 324 4.86 -14.24 27.09
C TYR A 324 4.19 -14.97 28.26
N ALA A 325 3.86 -14.18 29.26
CA ALA A 325 3.01 -14.58 30.36
C ALA A 325 1.97 -13.49 30.65
N GLN A 326 0.76 -13.91 30.93
CA GLN A 326 -0.36 -13.00 31.25
C GLN A 326 -1.25 -13.65 32.31
N ASP A 327 -1.76 -12.85 33.24
CA ASP A 327 -2.82 -13.25 34.18
C ASP A 327 -4.06 -12.37 33.92
N GLU A 328 -5.21 -13.03 33.83
CA GLU A 328 -6.53 -12.42 33.90
C GLU A 328 -7.10 -12.79 35.30
N TRP A 329 -7.17 -11.78 36.16
CA TRP A 329 -7.65 -11.93 37.54
C TRP A 329 -9.06 -11.36 37.69
N SER A 330 -10.02 -12.22 37.98
CA SER A 330 -11.39 -11.84 38.35
C SER A 330 -11.41 -11.39 39.83
N MET A 331 -10.99 -10.12 40.09
CA MET A 331 -10.90 -9.59 41.46
C MET A 331 -12.24 -9.60 42.20
N THR A 332 -13.31 -9.40 41.43
CA THR A 332 -14.71 -9.53 41.89
C THR A 332 -15.55 -10.08 40.73
N ASP A 333 -16.80 -10.45 40.98
CA ASP A 333 -17.73 -10.95 39.96
C ASP A 333 -17.95 -9.96 38.82
N ASN A 334 -17.74 -8.67 39.05
CA ASN A 334 -17.97 -7.58 38.10
C ASN A 334 -16.71 -6.79 37.69
N PHE A 335 -15.53 -7.13 38.22
CA PHE A 335 -14.29 -6.46 37.87
C PHE A 335 -13.15 -7.44 37.58
N LYS A 336 -12.60 -7.34 36.38
CA LYS A 336 -11.46 -8.12 35.93
C LYS A 336 -10.27 -7.20 35.68
N LEU A 337 -9.08 -7.62 36.09
CA LEU A 337 -7.79 -7.03 35.83
C LEU A 337 -6.96 -7.99 35.00
N THR A 338 -6.33 -7.50 33.95
CA THR A 338 -5.38 -8.27 33.14
C THR A 338 -4.03 -7.60 33.18
N PHE A 339 -2.96 -8.36 33.40
CA PHE A 339 -1.59 -7.86 33.28
C PHE A 339 -0.70 -8.93 32.66
N GLY A 340 0.29 -8.49 31.90
CA GLY A 340 1.17 -9.42 31.18
C GLY A 340 2.45 -8.78 30.70
N LEU A 341 3.38 -9.65 30.35
CA LEU A 341 4.67 -9.30 29.78
C LEU A 341 4.92 -10.17 28.56
N ARG A 342 5.38 -9.53 27.47
CA ARG A 342 5.85 -10.22 26.26
C ARG A 342 7.27 -9.79 25.96
N LEU A 343 8.09 -10.74 25.55
CA LEU A 343 9.46 -10.56 25.08
C LEU A 343 9.51 -11.03 23.63
N ASP A 344 9.99 -10.17 22.74
CA ASP A 344 10.16 -10.46 21.32
C ASP A 344 11.62 -10.28 20.92
N LYS A 345 12.19 -11.26 20.23
CA LYS A 345 13.56 -11.23 19.73
C LYS A 345 13.53 -11.39 18.21
N PRO A 346 14.02 -10.39 17.42
CA PRO A 346 14.28 -10.57 16.01
C PRO A 346 15.36 -11.63 15.77
N LEU A 347 15.28 -12.34 14.65
CA LEU A 347 16.26 -13.35 14.23
C LEU A 347 16.61 -13.10 12.77
N TYR A 348 17.90 -13.15 12.42
CA TYR A 348 18.39 -12.87 11.07
C TYR A 348 19.09 -14.08 10.41
N PHE A 349 19.25 -15.18 11.16
CA PHE A 349 19.86 -16.45 10.72
C PHE A 349 21.18 -16.22 9.95
N ASP A 350 21.22 -16.60 8.67
CA ASP A 350 22.39 -16.51 7.76
C ASP A 350 22.27 -15.35 6.76
N THR A 351 21.43 -14.34 7.03
CA THR A 351 21.20 -13.22 6.09
C THR A 351 22.46 -12.40 5.84
N ASP A 352 23.34 -12.24 6.83
CA ASP A 352 24.64 -11.58 6.66
C ASP A 352 25.58 -12.35 5.71
N GLU A 353 25.59 -13.69 5.77
CA GLU A 353 26.32 -14.54 4.82
C GLU A 353 25.74 -14.41 3.39
N LYS A 354 24.40 -14.27 3.28
CA LYS A 354 23.74 -14.04 1.99
C LYS A 354 24.11 -12.68 1.39
N ILE A 355 24.14 -11.62 2.20
CA ILE A 355 24.62 -10.30 1.77
C ILE A 355 26.06 -10.41 1.26
N GLN A 356 26.95 -11.07 2.01
CA GLN A 356 28.35 -11.23 1.60
C GLN A 356 28.47 -12.01 0.27
N LYS A 357 27.72 -13.11 0.11
CA LYS A 357 27.65 -13.86 -1.16
C LYS A 357 27.28 -12.97 -2.33
N TYR A 358 26.33 -12.06 -2.12
CA TYR A 358 25.86 -11.14 -3.16
C TYR A 358 26.93 -10.10 -3.52
N ILE A 359 27.61 -9.55 -2.51
CA ILE A 359 28.79 -8.68 -2.69
C ILE A 359 29.87 -9.36 -3.54
N ASP A 360 30.14 -10.63 -3.25
CA ASP A 360 31.20 -11.39 -3.95
C ASP A 360 30.81 -11.64 -5.42
N ILE A 361 29.52 -11.84 -5.76
CA ILE A 361 29.05 -12.00 -7.14
C ILE A 361 29.18 -10.68 -7.92
N ASP A 362 28.86 -9.55 -7.30
CA ASP A 362 28.84 -8.24 -7.95
C ASP A 362 30.18 -7.49 -7.93
N ASN A 363 31.28 -8.16 -7.58
CA ASN A 363 32.60 -7.55 -7.48
C ASN A 363 32.66 -6.31 -6.57
N GLY A 364 31.83 -6.30 -5.52
CA GLY A 364 31.82 -5.24 -4.53
C GLY A 364 30.98 -4.01 -4.88
N ALA A 365 29.96 -4.12 -5.74
CA ALA A 365 28.99 -3.04 -6.02
C ALA A 365 28.07 -2.75 -4.81
N THR A 366 28.56 -2.89 -3.60
CA THR A 366 27.89 -2.56 -2.34
C THR A 366 28.39 -1.25 -1.78
N VAL A 367 27.84 -0.86 -0.64
CA VAL A 367 28.41 0.21 0.18
C VAL A 367 29.88 -0.08 0.43
N ASP A 368 30.76 0.73 -0.16
CA ASP A 368 32.17 0.67 0.13
C ASP A 368 32.37 1.03 1.62
N PRO A 369 32.89 0.10 2.45
CA PRO A 369 33.09 0.35 3.87
C PRO A 369 34.11 1.45 4.16
N THR A 370 34.84 1.95 3.16
CA THR A 370 35.76 3.09 3.27
C THR A 370 35.14 4.43 2.91
N THR A 371 33.94 4.44 2.30
CA THR A 371 33.20 5.68 1.99
C THR A 371 32.72 6.32 3.29
N VAL A 372 32.93 7.63 3.39
CA VAL A 372 32.53 8.42 4.55
C VAL A 372 31.13 8.94 4.35
N TYR A 373 30.28 8.63 5.31
CA TYR A 373 28.91 9.10 5.48
C TYR A 373 28.80 9.97 6.73
N PHE A 374 27.63 10.49 7.03
CA PHE A 374 27.40 11.40 8.14
C PHE A 374 26.21 10.93 8.97
N ASP A 375 26.43 10.80 10.27
CA ASP A 375 25.35 10.58 11.23
C ASP A 375 24.47 11.86 11.27
N PRO A 376 23.18 11.80 10.92
CA PRO A 376 22.34 13.00 10.84
C PRO A 376 22.06 13.67 12.17
N GLU A 377 22.22 12.97 13.31
CA GLU A 377 22.01 13.55 14.65
C GLU A 377 23.21 14.36 15.13
N THR A 378 24.40 13.91 14.79
CA THR A 378 25.67 14.46 15.30
C THR A 378 26.52 15.15 14.25
N ASN A 379 26.21 15.03 12.97
CA ASN A 379 27.02 15.40 11.81
C ASN A 379 28.44 14.77 11.84
N ALA A 380 28.64 13.73 12.63
CA ALA A 380 29.92 13.04 12.71
C ALA A 380 30.15 12.15 11.49
N GLU A 381 31.41 12.08 11.07
CA GLU A 381 31.78 11.12 10.03
C GLU A 381 31.61 9.69 10.54
N THR A 382 31.02 8.86 9.71
CA THR A 382 30.80 7.43 9.98
C THR A 382 31.03 6.61 8.71
N THR A 383 31.12 5.31 8.86
CA THR A 383 31.17 4.35 7.74
C THR A 383 30.04 3.35 7.90
N LEU A 384 29.52 2.83 6.80
CA LEU A 384 28.44 1.86 6.77
C LEU A 384 28.97 0.50 6.28
N ASN A 385 28.37 -0.55 6.79
CA ASN A 385 28.69 -1.93 6.39
C ASN A 385 27.43 -2.69 6.03
N SER A 386 27.26 -3.06 4.77
CA SER A 386 26.06 -3.74 4.25
C SER A 386 25.79 -5.10 4.89
N THR A 387 26.83 -5.78 5.41
CA THR A 387 26.67 -7.08 6.09
C THR A 387 26.20 -6.94 7.54
N GLN A 388 26.25 -5.73 8.10
CA GLN A 388 25.78 -5.49 9.46
C GLN A 388 24.25 -5.41 9.49
N LEU A 389 23.67 -6.28 10.29
CA LEU A 389 22.21 -6.35 10.50
C LEU A 389 21.84 -5.70 11.83
N PRO A 390 20.54 -5.30 12.00
CA PRO A 390 20.06 -4.70 13.24
C PRO A 390 20.28 -5.59 14.46
N THR A 391 20.29 -4.96 15.64
CA THR A 391 20.44 -5.69 16.91
C THR A 391 19.35 -6.74 17.12
N ASP A 392 19.74 -7.92 17.60
CA ASP A 392 18.85 -9.05 17.90
C ASP A 392 18.40 -9.10 19.38
N GLN A 393 18.41 -7.98 20.08
CA GLN A 393 18.06 -7.91 21.49
C GLN A 393 16.55 -8.14 21.71
N PHE A 394 16.20 -8.62 22.93
CA PHE A 394 14.81 -8.74 23.34
C PHE A 394 14.14 -7.37 23.49
N LEU A 395 13.01 -7.21 22.85
CA LEU A 395 12.10 -6.09 23.00
C LEU A 395 11.04 -6.45 24.06
N ILE A 396 10.83 -5.56 25.03
CA ILE A 396 10.00 -5.79 26.19
C ILE A 396 8.67 -5.08 26.03
N SER A 397 7.57 -5.82 26.15
CA SER A 397 6.19 -5.33 25.95
C SER A 397 5.30 -5.63 27.16
N PRO A 398 5.37 -4.81 28.22
CA PRO A 398 4.45 -4.90 29.36
C PRO A 398 3.08 -4.36 28.97
N ARG A 399 2.01 -4.97 29.54
CA ARG A 399 0.63 -4.53 29.31
C ARG A 399 -0.25 -4.75 30.54
N MET A 400 -1.23 -3.88 30.69
CA MET A 400 -2.25 -3.97 31.72
C MET A 400 -3.60 -3.54 31.14
N GLY A 401 -4.67 -4.17 31.55
CA GLY A 401 -6.03 -3.83 31.19
C GLY A 401 -7.03 -4.18 32.25
N PHE A 402 -8.22 -3.59 32.15
CA PHE A 402 -9.33 -3.90 33.06
C PHE A 402 -10.66 -3.93 32.29
N ASN A 403 -11.62 -4.66 32.89
CA ASN A 403 -13.00 -4.68 32.45
C ASN A 403 -13.89 -4.62 33.68
N TRP A 404 -14.78 -3.65 33.74
CA TRP A 404 -15.65 -3.37 34.90
C TRP A 404 -17.11 -3.24 34.46
N ASP A 405 -17.93 -4.20 34.92
CA ASP A 405 -19.38 -4.08 34.90
C ASP A 405 -19.82 -3.25 36.12
N VAL A 406 -19.92 -1.93 35.93
CA VAL A 406 -20.11 -0.96 37.06
C VAL A 406 -21.33 -1.27 37.91
N ARG A 407 -22.41 -1.78 37.31
CA ARG A 407 -23.69 -2.03 37.95
C ARG A 407 -23.91 -3.52 38.33
N ASN A 408 -23.01 -4.39 37.90
CA ASN A 408 -23.15 -5.83 38.00
C ASN A 408 -24.42 -6.40 37.32
N ASP A 409 -24.93 -5.72 36.32
CA ASP A 409 -26.13 -6.09 35.57
C ASP A 409 -25.91 -6.04 34.04
N LYS A 410 -24.67 -5.85 33.59
CA LYS A 410 -24.22 -5.74 32.20
C LYS A 410 -24.84 -4.56 31.42
N THR A 411 -25.39 -3.55 32.16
CA THR A 411 -25.95 -2.36 31.52
C THR A 411 -24.92 -1.25 31.35
N LEU A 412 -23.91 -1.16 32.21
CA LEU A 412 -22.83 -0.17 32.12
C LEU A 412 -21.49 -0.88 32.28
N GLN A 413 -20.72 -0.91 31.19
CA GLN A 413 -19.40 -1.51 31.19
C GLN A 413 -18.34 -0.44 30.87
N ILE A 414 -17.28 -0.39 31.67
CA ILE A 414 -16.08 0.41 31.42
C ILE A 414 -14.92 -0.55 31.21
N ARG A 415 -14.16 -0.36 30.15
CA ARG A 415 -12.98 -1.14 29.84
C ARG A 415 -11.83 -0.22 29.48
N GLY A 416 -10.61 -0.64 29.73
CA GLY A 416 -9.44 0.12 29.34
C GLY A 416 -8.17 -0.67 29.48
N GLY A 417 -7.11 -0.12 28.93
CA GLY A 417 -5.80 -0.75 29.02
C GLY A 417 -4.69 0.18 28.57
N THR A 418 -3.49 -0.17 28.97
CA THR A 418 -2.25 0.47 28.56
C THR A 418 -1.16 -0.56 28.38
N GLY A 419 -0.25 -0.33 27.45
CA GLY A 419 0.86 -1.26 27.23
C GLY A 419 1.77 -0.86 26.10
N VAL A 420 2.90 -1.53 26.06
CA VAL A 420 3.83 -1.48 24.94
C VAL A 420 3.55 -2.65 23.99
N PHE A 421 3.54 -2.39 22.72
CA PHE A 421 3.28 -3.38 21.68
C PHE A 421 4.40 -3.34 20.65
N THR A 422 5.00 -4.51 20.41
CA THR A 422 6.02 -4.70 19.36
C THR A 422 5.34 -5.14 18.08
N GLY A 423 5.62 -4.43 16.98
CA GLY A 423 5.26 -4.81 15.62
C GLY A 423 6.38 -5.57 14.90
N ARG A 424 6.10 -6.06 13.70
CA ARG A 424 7.12 -6.56 12.78
C ARG A 424 7.51 -5.49 11.77
N LEU A 425 8.77 -5.50 11.37
CA LEU A 425 9.23 -4.79 10.17
C LEU A 425 8.76 -5.59 8.94
N PRO A 426 8.31 -4.94 7.86
CA PRO A 426 8.22 -5.59 6.56
C PRO A 426 9.61 -6.11 6.16
N PHE A 427 9.77 -7.44 6.08
CA PHE A 427 11.11 -8.02 5.88
C PHE A 427 11.70 -7.75 4.49
N VAL A 428 10.89 -7.32 3.53
CA VAL A 428 11.37 -6.83 2.24
C VAL A 428 12.42 -5.71 2.39
N TRP A 429 12.37 -4.93 3.46
CA TRP A 429 13.37 -3.88 3.69
C TRP A 429 14.75 -4.45 4.02
N ILE A 430 14.83 -5.57 4.73
CA ILE A 430 16.09 -6.30 4.93
C ILE A 430 16.48 -7.02 3.63
N GLY A 431 15.52 -7.59 2.91
CA GLY A 431 15.75 -8.18 1.59
C GLY A 431 16.33 -7.18 0.59
N ASN A 432 15.89 -5.93 0.63
CA ASN A 432 16.44 -4.87 -0.20
C ASN A 432 17.86 -4.45 0.22
N GLN A 433 18.27 -4.64 1.47
CA GLN A 433 19.67 -4.50 1.86
C GLN A 433 20.54 -5.61 1.21
N VAL A 434 19.99 -6.81 1.04
CA VAL A 434 20.65 -7.90 0.32
C VAL A 434 20.79 -7.59 -1.17
N SER A 435 19.72 -7.05 -1.80
CA SER A 435 19.68 -6.77 -3.24
C SER A 435 20.19 -5.37 -3.60
N GLY A 436 20.26 -4.45 -2.65
CA GLY A 436 20.49 -3.02 -2.91
C GLY A 436 21.87 -2.70 -3.49
N ALA A 437 22.81 -3.60 -3.27
CA ALA A 437 24.15 -3.52 -3.84
C ALA A 437 24.21 -3.45 -5.38
N ASP A 438 23.18 -3.96 -6.04
CA ASP A 438 23.14 -4.14 -7.48
C ASP A 438 22.59 -2.92 -8.23
N GLN A 439 21.99 -1.97 -7.54
CA GLN A 439 21.11 -1.00 -8.17
C GLN A 439 21.65 0.45 -8.15
N GLY A 440 22.84 0.67 -7.63
CA GLY A 440 23.44 2.00 -7.57
C GLY A 440 22.81 2.92 -6.50
N PHE A 441 21.95 2.39 -5.61
CA PHE A 441 21.52 3.06 -4.39
C PHE A 441 21.80 2.19 -3.19
N PHE A 442 22.30 2.79 -2.12
CA PHE A 442 22.58 2.05 -0.91
C PHE A 442 21.37 2.01 -0.01
N GLN A 443 20.85 0.82 0.24
CA GLN A 443 19.84 0.58 1.24
C GLN A 443 20.43 -0.18 2.42
N ILE A 444 20.39 0.42 3.59
CA ILE A 444 20.91 -0.17 4.82
C ILE A 444 19.91 0.03 5.94
N VAL A 445 19.82 -0.94 6.84
CA VAL A 445 19.15 -0.79 8.12
C VAL A 445 20.20 -0.45 9.16
N ASP A 446 19.97 0.62 9.95
CA ASP A 446 20.86 1.03 11.04
C ASP A 446 21.10 -0.16 11.99
N PRO A 447 22.35 -0.46 12.35
CA PRO A 447 22.66 -1.52 13.32
C PRO A 447 21.95 -1.35 14.68
N ASP A 448 21.64 -0.11 15.08
CA ASP A 448 20.90 0.19 16.29
C ASP A 448 19.37 0.19 16.11
N PHE A 449 18.90 -0.09 14.91
CA PHE A 449 17.48 -0.15 14.60
C PHE A 449 16.76 -1.20 15.45
N LYS A 450 15.62 -0.82 16.01
CA LYS A 450 14.71 -1.69 16.76
C LYS A 450 13.42 -1.89 15.99
N PHE A 451 12.84 -3.08 16.08
CA PHE A 451 11.52 -3.31 15.51
C PHE A 451 10.52 -2.30 16.08
N PRO A 452 9.53 -1.88 15.28
CA PRO A 452 8.56 -0.88 15.69
C PRO A 452 7.89 -1.24 17.01
N GLN A 453 7.93 -0.31 17.96
CA GLN A 453 7.21 -0.39 19.22
C GLN A 453 6.37 0.85 19.45
N VAL A 454 5.18 0.64 19.97
CA VAL A 454 4.28 1.74 20.35
C VAL A 454 3.82 1.55 21.78
N TRP A 455 3.67 2.65 22.50
CA TRP A 455 2.89 2.68 23.72
C TRP A 455 1.45 3.10 23.39
N ARG A 456 0.48 2.29 23.78
CA ARG A 456 -0.94 2.55 23.52
C ARG A 456 -1.74 2.49 24.79
N THR A 457 -2.64 3.46 24.96
CA THR A 457 -3.63 3.51 26.02
C THR A 457 -5.01 3.68 25.41
N ASN A 458 -5.98 2.95 25.92
CA ASN A 458 -7.37 3.09 25.51
C ASN A 458 -8.33 3.03 26.69
N ILE A 459 -9.48 3.69 26.52
CA ILE A 459 -10.62 3.59 27.40
C ILE A 459 -11.90 3.47 26.58
N GLY A 460 -12.78 2.56 26.98
CA GLY A 460 -14.06 2.33 26.36
C GLY A 460 -15.20 2.30 27.35
N LEU A 461 -16.37 2.73 26.92
CA LEU A 461 -17.60 2.71 27.70
C LEU A 461 -18.72 2.14 26.81
N ASP A 462 -19.46 1.18 27.37
CA ASP A 462 -20.70 0.66 26.77
C ASP A 462 -21.84 0.86 27.73
N TYR A 463 -22.94 1.44 27.24
CA TYR A 463 -24.15 1.65 28.02
C TYR A 463 -25.39 1.14 27.28
N LYS A 464 -26.10 0.21 27.91
CA LYS A 464 -27.38 -0.31 27.41
C LYS A 464 -28.54 0.35 28.15
N PHE A 465 -29.31 1.16 27.42
CA PHE A 465 -30.52 1.80 27.93
C PHE A 465 -31.67 0.80 28.08
N GLU A 466 -32.63 1.11 28.94
CA GLU A 466 -33.84 0.29 29.17
C GLU A 466 -34.67 0.07 27.87
N ASN A 467 -34.67 1.02 26.98
CA ASN A 467 -35.36 0.92 25.68
C ASN A 467 -34.59 0.09 24.63
N GLY A 468 -33.50 -0.58 25.01
CA GLY A 468 -32.70 -1.43 24.14
C GLY A 468 -31.68 -0.68 23.25
N LEU A 469 -31.58 0.66 23.35
CA LEU A 469 -30.50 1.41 22.70
C LEU A 469 -29.18 1.09 23.40
N ILE A 470 -28.12 0.88 22.61
CA ILE A 470 -26.75 0.70 23.12
C ILE A 470 -25.91 1.86 22.61
N ALA A 471 -25.26 2.57 23.53
CA ALA A 471 -24.26 3.59 23.24
C ALA A 471 -22.89 3.06 23.62
N SER A 472 -21.93 3.15 22.72
CA SER A 472 -20.52 2.78 22.93
C SER A 472 -19.62 3.95 22.59
N SER A 473 -18.54 4.11 23.37
CA SER A 473 -17.48 5.08 23.06
C SER A 473 -16.13 4.44 23.32
N ASP A 474 -15.20 4.61 22.40
CA ASP A 474 -13.81 4.18 22.53
C ASP A 474 -12.88 5.36 22.22
N ILE A 475 -11.93 5.60 23.10
CA ILE A 475 -10.89 6.62 22.94
C ILE A 475 -9.54 5.90 23.06
N SER A 476 -8.63 6.16 22.15
CA SER A 476 -7.27 5.63 22.21
C SER A 476 -6.23 6.70 21.89
N TYR A 477 -5.10 6.58 22.58
CA TYR A 477 -3.89 7.35 22.32
C TYR A 477 -2.73 6.39 22.13
N THR A 478 -1.96 6.64 21.06
CA THR A 478 -0.77 5.85 20.74
C THR A 478 0.40 6.81 20.57
N GLU A 479 1.55 6.42 21.09
CA GLU A 479 2.84 7.12 20.94
C GLU A 479 3.89 6.15 20.44
N ASP A 480 4.64 6.55 19.43
CA ASP A 480 5.74 5.76 18.90
C ASP A 480 6.91 5.76 19.89
N LEU A 481 7.45 4.58 20.14
CA LEU A 481 8.71 4.39 20.89
C LEU A 481 9.87 4.14 19.93
N ASN A 482 9.62 3.35 18.88
CA ASN A 482 10.55 3.02 17.82
C ASN A 482 9.76 2.89 16.50
N ALA A 483 9.37 4.01 15.88
CA ALA A 483 8.77 3.97 14.55
C ALA A 483 9.87 3.91 13.49
N ALA A 484 9.59 3.28 12.35
CA ALA A 484 10.52 3.29 11.22
C ALA A 484 10.59 4.71 10.61
N HIS A 485 11.78 5.15 10.28
CA HIS A 485 12.10 6.39 9.61
C HIS A 485 13.23 6.15 8.60
N VAL A 486 13.31 6.97 7.56
CA VAL A 486 14.37 6.90 6.56
C VAL A 486 15.13 8.23 6.51
N GLN A 487 16.44 8.15 6.51
CA GLN A 487 17.35 9.28 6.37
C GLN A 487 18.36 9.01 5.25
N ASN A 488 18.90 10.06 4.63
CA ASN A 488 20.03 9.96 3.72
C ASN A 488 21.31 10.37 4.45
N TRP A 489 22.14 9.40 4.83
CA TRP A 489 23.39 9.63 5.54
C TRP A 489 24.52 10.16 4.63
N GLY A 490 24.27 10.29 3.31
CA GLY A 490 25.12 11.05 2.40
C GLY A 490 25.01 12.56 2.58
N LEU A 491 24.05 13.06 3.39
CA LEU A 491 23.77 14.46 3.61
C LEU A 491 24.12 14.89 5.05
N LYS A 492 24.87 15.99 5.18
CA LYS A 492 25.04 16.75 6.44
C LYS A 492 23.85 17.65 6.68
N GLU A 493 23.91 18.43 7.78
CA GLU A 493 23.00 19.56 7.91
C GLU A 493 23.22 20.59 6.79
N PRO A 494 22.14 21.10 6.15
CA PRO A 494 22.29 22.07 5.07
C PRO A 494 22.80 23.40 5.59
N THR A 495 23.84 23.95 4.95
CA THR A 495 24.47 25.22 5.35
C THR A 495 24.13 26.40 4.46
N GLY A 496 23.44 26.16 3.34
CA GLY A 496 22.98 27.17 2.41
C GLY A 496 21.59 27.73 2.77
N THR A 497 21.24 28.83 2.17
CA THR A 497 19.88 29.40 2.19
C THR A 497 19.49 29.76 0.77
N LEU A 498 18.24 29.46 0.40
CA LEU A 498 17.67 29.85 -0.87
C LEU A 498 17.45 31.35 -0.89
N GLU A 499 17.78 31.98 -1.99
CA GLU A 499 17.53 33.42 -2.16
C GLU A 499 16.05 33.66 -2.53
N GLY A 500 15.54 34.84 -2.17
CA GLY A 500 14.17 35.28 -2.43
C GLY A 500 13.20 35.04 -1.28
N VAL A 501 11.91 34.92 -1.60
CA VAL A 501 10.81 34.83 -0.61
C VAL A 501 10.73 33.47 0.08
N ASP A 502 11.07 32.41 -0.64
CA ASP A 502 11.22 31.06 -0.09
C ASP A 502 12.66 30.92 0.44
N SER A 503 12.87 31.23 1.69
CA SER A 503 14.20 31.28 2.33
C SER A 503 14.56 29.99 3.05
N ARG A 504 14.17 28.82 2.48
CA ARG A 504 14.50 27.51 3.07
C ARG A 504 16.00 27.24 3.09
N ALA A 505 16.40 26.34 3.98
CA ALA A 505 17.75 25.80 3.98
C ALA A 505 17.96 24.95 2.72
N ILE A 506 19.16 25.05 2.12
CA ILE A 506 19.55 24.27 0.93
C ILE A 506 20.92 23.61 1.15
N TYR A 507 21.12 22.45 0.53
CA TYR A 507 22.39 21.73 0.56
C TYR A 507 23.38 22.32 -0.44
N ARG A 508 24.56 22.68 0.05
CA ARG A 508 25.71 23.03 -0.78
C ARG A 508 26.52 21.78 -1.11
N ALA A 509 27.41 21.87 -2.08
CA ALA A 509 28.30 20.76 -2.41
C ALA A 509 29.14 20.25 -1.21
N ALA A 510 29.47 21.13 -0.25
CA ALA A 510 30.20 20.77 0.97
C ALA A 510 29.34 20.05 2.00
N ASP A 511 28.03 20.08 1.86
CA ASP A 511 27.06 19.42 2.75
C ASP A 511 26.72 18.01 2.26
N LYS A 512 27.25 17.59 1.10
CA LYS A 512 27.03 16.29 0.47
C LYS A 512 28.28 15.44 0.58
N GLY A 513 28.10 14.19 0.88
CA GLY A 513 29.13 13.16 0.77
C GLY A 513 29.38 12.72 -0.66
N GLU A 514 30.20 11.71 -0.82
CA GLU A 514 30.55 11.14 -2.12
C GLU A 514 29.35 10.38 -2.74
N ASN A 515 28.59 9.70 -1.89
CA ASN A 515 27.44 8.87 -2.28
C ASN A 515 26.25 9.08 -1.34
N ASP A 516 25.05 8.89 -1.83
CA ASP A 516 23.85 8.77 -1.02
C ASP A 516 23.83 7.45 -0.26
N ALA A 517 23.28 7.47 0.95
CA ALA A 517 23.03 6.25 1.72
C ALA A 517 21.67 6.37 2.42
N TYR A 518 20.69 5.65 1.91
CA TYR A 518 19.35 5.65 2.49
C TYR A 518 19.24 4.61 3.59
N VAL A 519 19.18 5.09 4.83
CA VAL A 519 19.27 4.27 6.04
C VAL A 519 17.93 4.21 6.74
N PHE A 520 17.45 2.99 7.03
CA PHE A 520 16.34 2.79 7.97
C PHE A 520 16.82 3.00 9.39
N THR A 521 16.21 3.95 10.07
CA THR A 521 16.44 4.28 11.47
C THR A 521 15.13 4.35 12.24
N ASN A 522 15.16 4.73 13.51
CA ASN A 522 13.97 4.87 14.34
C ASN A 522 13.69 6.32 14.69
N SER A 523 12.39 6.64 14.87
CA SER A 523 11.91 7.87 15.48
C SER A 523 10.89 7.56 16.58
N ASN A 524 10.82 8.41 17.61
CA ASN A 524 9.88 8.30 18.72
C ASN A 524 8.85 9.44 18.77
N LYS A 525 8.71 10.21 17.69
CA LYS A 525 7.88 11.43 17.70
C LYS A 525 6.43 11.21 17.25
N GLY A 526 6.12 10.08 16.59
CA GLY A 526 4.79 9.81 16.07
C GLY A 526 3.73 9.65 17.14
N ARG A 527 2.50 10.10 16.85
CA ARG A 527 1.37 10.12 17.81
C ARG A 527 0.03 9.95 17.09
N ILE A 528 -0.84 9.14 17.67
CA ILE A 528 -2.17 8.92 17.11
C ILE A 528 -3.20 9.08 18.23
N PHE A 529 -4.15 9.99 18.03
CA PHE A 529 -5.37 10.09 18.83
C PHE A 529 -6.55 9.63 17.99
N ASN A 530 -7.36 8.71 18.53
CA ASN A 530 -8.57 8.23 17.90
C ASN A 530 -9.72 8.21 18.90
N ALA A 531 -10.90 8.68 18.48
CA ALA A 531 -12.12 8.63 19.26
C ALA A 531 -13.28 8.15 18.38
N VAL A 532 -14.03 7.17 18.87
CA VAL A 532 -15.18 6.58 18.19
C VAL A 532 -16.38 6.59 19.11
N GLY A 533 -17.52 7.02 18.59
CA GLY A 533 -18.82 6.91 19.24
C GLY A 533 -19.80 6.12 18.38
N THR A 534 -20.51 5.16 18.98
CA THR A 534 -21.46 4.28 18.27
C THR A 534 -22.78 4.23 19.00
N LEU A 535 -23.87 4.33 18.25
CA LEU A 535 -25.23 4.07 18.72
C LEU A 535 -25.83 2.94 17.92
N LYS A 536 -26.39 1.92 18.57
CA LYS A 536 -27.05 0.80 17.89
C LYS A 536 -28.32 0.36 18.59
N LYS A 537 -29.32 -0.02 17.81
CA LYS A 537 -30.58 -0.54 18.35
C LYS A 537 -31.16 -1.61 17.45
N PHE A 538 -31.60 -2.69 18.07
CA PHE A 538 -32.49 -3.70 17.50
C PHE A 538 -33.93 -3.40 17.95
N PHE A 539 -34.83 -3.30 17.00
CA PHE A 539 -36.26 -3.10 17.27
C PHE A 539 -36.99 -4.42 17.13
N ASP A 540 -38.04 -4.61 17.93
CA ASP A 540 -38.84 -5.85 17.94
C ASP A 540 -39.50 -6.16 16.58
N ASN A 541 -39.64 -5.17 15.72
CA ASN A 541 -40.23 -5.33 14.38
C ASN A 541 -39.20 -5.76 13.32
N GLY A 542 -37.97 -6.18 13.69
CA GLY A 542 -36.93 -6.62 12.78
C GLY A 542 -36.12 -5.48 12.12
N LEU A 543 -36.27 -4.24 12.59
CA LEU A 543 -35.42 -3.12 12.16
C LEU A 543 -34.16 -3.09 13.03
N TYR A 544 -33.00 -2.96 12.38
CA TYR A 544 -31.71 -2.70 13.02
C TYR A 544 -31.16 -1.37 12.51
N ILE A 545 -30.65 -0.55 13.42
CA ILE A 545 -29.95 0.69 13.10
C ILE A 545 -28.66 0.73 13.91
N SER A 546 -27.55 1.02 13.24
CA SER A 546 -26.27 1.32 13.86
C SER A 546 -25.68 2.55 13.20
N THR A 547 -25.15 3.47 14.00
CA THR A 547 -24.44 4.65 13.50
C THR A 547 -23.21 4.88 14.33
N SER A 548 -22.09 5.19 13.65
CA SER A 548 -20.79 5.44 14.29
C SER A 548 -20.16 6.70 13.69
N TYR A 549 -19.53 7.46 14.56
CA TYR A 549 -18.68 8.57 14.16
C TYR A 549 -17.27 8.32 14.72
N SER A 550 -16.26 8.52 13.88
CA SER A 550 -14.86 8.45 14.27
C SER A 550 -14.12 9.75 13.95
N TYR A 551 -13.26 10.13 14.86
CA TYR A 551 -12.28 11.20 14.72
C TYR A 551 -10.87 10.65 14.86
N LEU A 552 -10.00 10.93 13.88
CA LEU A 552 -8.60 10.51 13.86
C LEU A 552 -7.67 11.70 13.71
N ASN A 553 -6.68 11.80 14.59
CA ASN A 553 -5.54 12.71 14.46
C ASN A 553 -4.26 11.89 14.55
N ALA A 554 -3.73 11.50 13.39
CA ALA A 554 -2.49 10.75 13.26
C ALA A 554 -1.37 11.67 12.75
N LYS A 555 -0.23 11.60 13.44
CA LYS A 555 1.00 12.30 13.07
C LYS A 555 2.18 11.35 13.13
N ASP A 556 3.05 11.41 12.15
CA ASP A 556 4.28 10.64 12.05
C ASP A 556 5.44 11.53 11.54
N VAL A 557 6.62 10.96 11.49
CA VAL A 557 7.81 11.61 10.92
C VAL A 557 7.96 11.21 9.45
N ASN A 558 7.61 9.98 9.11
CA ASN A 558 7.62 9.45 7.75
C ASN A 558 6.45 8.46 7.60
N SER A 559 5.57 8.72 6.63
CA SER A 559 4.44 7.82 6.35
C SER A 559 4.85 6.55 5.57
N ILE A 560 6.12 6.41 5.20
CA ILE A 560 6.73 5.27 4.47
C ILE A 560 5.84 4.81 3.30
N GLU A 561 6.01 5.43 2.15
CA GLU A 561 5.16 5.19 0.97
C GLU A 561 5.70 4.13 0.01
N ALA A 562 6.86 3.57 0.28
CA ALA A 562 7.55 2.65 -0.62
C ALA A 562 8.29 1.53 0.14
N GLU A 563 8.54 0.44 -0.56
CA GLU A 563 9.33 -0.70 -0.06
C GLU A 563 10.84 -0.46 -0.17
N ILE A 564 11.27 0.50 -0.98
CA ILE A 564 12.66 0.89 -1.18
C ILE A 564 12.94 2.15 -0.36
N THR A 565 14.03 2.19 0.40
CA THR A 565 14.36 3.33 1.27
C THR A 565 14.59 4.62 0.49
N GLY A 566 15.22 4.55 -0.67
CA GLY A 566 15.40 5.73 -1.54
C GLY A 566 14.07 6.38 -1.93
N ASP A 567 13.08 5.57 -2.33
CA ASP A 567 11.74 6.07 -2.63
C ASP A 567 11.02 6.58 -1.37
N ALA A 568 11.17 5.89 -0.23
CA ALA A 568 10.58 6.34 1.03
C ALA A 568 11.16 7.68 1.51
N PHE A 569 12.42 7.98 1.22
CA PHE A 569 13.03 9.30 1.41
C PHE A 569 12.49 10.32 0.41
N THR A 570 12.50 9.98 -0.88
CA THR A 570 12.04 10.83 -1.98
C THR A 570 10.57 11.27 -1.82
N PHE A 571 9.71 10.42 -1.26
CA PHE A 571 8.29 10.74 -1.04
C PHE A 571 7.99 11.30 0.35
N ASN A 572 8.98 11.53 1.22
CA ASN A 572 8.73 12.11 2.55
C ASN A 572 8.78 13.64 2.51
N PRO A 573 7.64 14.36 2.48
CA PRO A 573 7.63 15.80 2.28
C PRO A 573 8.33 16.57 3.43
N THR A 574 9.22 17.49 3.08
CA THR A 574 10.06 18.22 4.02
C THR A 574 10.22 19.70 3.63
N VAL A 575 10.83 20.49 4.52
CA VAL A 575 11.28 21.85 4.22
C VAL A 575 12.76 21.94 4.61
N GLY A 576 13.64 22.11 3.65
CA GLY A 576 15.07 22.32 3.86
C GLY A 576 15.82 21.05 4.29
N ASN A 577 15.99 20.78 5.57
CA ASN A 577 16.73 19.58 6.04
C ASN A 577 15.88 18.31 5.89
N ALA A 578 16.22 17.48 4.92
CA ALA A 578 15.51 16.25 4.58
C ALA A 578 15.66 15.13 5.63
N ASN A 579 16.74 15.17 6.42
CA ASN A 579 17.01 14.21 7.51
C ASN A 579 16.33 14.60 8.84
N ASN A 580 15.65 15.73 8.91
CA ASN A 580 15.06 16.20 10.16
C ASN A 580 13.79 15.41 10.52
N ASP A 581 13.74 14.93 11.76
CA ASP A 581 12.57 14.29 12.38
C ASP A 581 11.40 15.28 12.58
N ALA A 582 10.89 15.85 11.50
CA ALA A 582 9.79 16.80 11.55
C ALA A 582 8.43 16.07 11.68
N LEU A 583 7.74 16.29 12.81
CA LEU A 583 6.41 15.74 13.04
C LEU A 583 5.38 16.45 12.15
N GLY A 584 4.78 15.71 11.20
CA GLY A 584 3.68 16.17 10.35
C GLY A 584 2.43 15.30 10.51
N PHE A 585 1.35 15.62 9.79
CA PHE A 585 0.23 14.67 9.70
C PHE A 585 0.66 13.42 8.94
N SER A 586 0.08 12.28 9.32
CA SER A 586 0.19 11.04 8.54
C SER A 586 -0.63 11.14 7.24
N LYS A 587 -0.14 10.54 6.17
CA LYS A 587 -0.89 10.38 4.92
C LYS A 587 -2.15 9.53 5.12
N TYR A 588 -2.11 8.58 6.06
CA TYR A 588 -3.09 7.52 6.21
C TYR A 588 -4.20 7.90 7.20
N GLY A 589 -5.41 7.47 6.86
CA GLY A 589 -6.60 7.56 7.69
C GLY A 589 -7.45 8.81 7.44
N ASP A 590 -8.77 8.62 7.56
CA ASP A 590 -9.76 9.69 7.45
C ASP A 590 -9.88 10.45 8.76
N THR A 591 -9.72 11.78 8.73
CA THR A 591 -9.83 12.62 9.95
C THR A 591 -11.23 12.53 10.57
N HIS A 592 -12.27 12.56 9.74
CA HIS A 592 -13.66 12.44 10.15
C HIS A 592 -14.36 11.40 9.30
N ARG A 593 -15.03 10.45 9.95
CA ARG A 593 -15.79 9.42 9.25
C ARG A 593 -17.07 9.11 10.00
N PHE A 594 -18.17 9.17 9.29
CA PHE A 594 -19.49 8.77 9.74
C PHE A 594 -19.92 7.52 8.98
N ILE A 595 -20.39 6.51 9.68
CA ILE A 595 -20.91 5.26 9.11
C ILE A 595 -22.31 5.02 9.69
N ALA A 596 -23.26 4.62 8.84
CA ALA A 596 -24.54 4.10 9.29
C ALA A 596 -24.87 2.78 8.58
N VAL A 597 -25.47 1.87 9.33
CA VAL A 597 -26.03 0.62 8.82
C VAL A 597 -27.49 0.59 9.22
N ILE A 598 -28.37 0.44 8.25
CA ILE A 598 -29.81 0.28 8.44
C ILE A 598 -30.18 -1.05 7.79
N SER A 599 -30.82 -1.94 8.53
CA SER A 599 -31.27 -3.23 8.02
C SER A 599 -32.67 -3.51 8.52
N LYS A 600 -33.54 -3.95 7.63
CA LYS A 600 -34.90 -4.32 7.96
C LYS A 600 -35.19 -5.71 7.39
N ASN A 601 -35.64 -6.58 8.28
CA ASN A 601 -36.07 -7.92 7.97
C ASN A 601 -37.60 -8.03 8.05
N TRP A 602 -38.21 -8.74 7.11
CA TRP A 602 -39.60 -9.14 7.10
C TRP A 602 -39.72 -10.63 6.87
N GLU A 603 -40.34 -11.31 7.79
CA GLU A 603 -40.72 -12.71 7.67
C GLU A 603 -42.22 -12.82 7.35
N TYR A 604 -42.58 -13.58 6.33
CA TYR A 604 -43.98 -13.73 5.90
C TYR A 604 -44.26 -15.07 5.23
N GLY A 605 -45.50 -15.34 4.95
CA GLY A 605 -45.97 -16.63 4.42
C GLY A 605 -46.24 -17.65 5.55
N LYS A 606 -46.44 -18.90 5.16
CA LYS A 606 -46.67 -20.01 6.13
C LYS A 606 -45.38 -20.41 6.80
N ILE A 607 -45.28 -20.21 8.13
CA ILE A 607 -44.14 -20.63 8.94
C ILE A 607 -42.80 -20.02 8.42
N ASN A 608 -42.74 -18.71 8.23
CA ASN A 608 -41.54 -17.96 7.76
C ASN A 608 -40.97 -18.53 6.46
N GLN A 609 -41.86 -18.90 5.55
CA GLN A 609 -41.47 -19.45 4.23
C GLN A 609 -40.70 -18.44 3.39
N TRP A 610 -40.97 -17.15 3.57
CA TRP A 610 -40.33 -16.05 2.87
C TRP A 610 -39.70 -15.09 3.88
N GLU A 611 -38.50 -14.68 3.57
CA GLU A 611 -37.78 -13.69 4.33
C GLU A 611 -37.16 -12.68 3.38
N THR A 612 -37.51 -11.40 3.56
CA THR A 612 -36.91 -10.30 2.79
C THR A 612 -36.10 -9.44 3.73
N THR A 613 -34.81 -9.27 3.44
CA THR A 613 -33.93 -8.33 4.15
C THR A 613 -33.48 -7.24 3.21
N VAL A 614 -33.74 -5.98 3.59
CA VAL A 614 -33.19 -4.81 2.92
C VAL A 614 -32.22 -4.13 3.85
N SER A 615 -31.00 -3.96 3.40
CA SER A 615 -29.92 -3.31 4.16
C SER A 615 -29.33 -2.16 3.38
N SER A 616 -28.93 -1.10 4.08
CA SER A 616 -28.17 0.00 3.51
C SER A 616 -26.92 0.24 4.37
N PHE A 617 -25.79 0.39 3.70
CA PHE A 617 -24.55 0.91 4.27
C PHE A 617 -24.35 2.34 3.76
N ILE A 618 -24.12 3.26 4.67
CA ILE A 618 -23.94 4.68 4.38
C ILE A 618 -22.60 5.10 4.98
N GLU A 619 -21.74 5.67 4.16
CA GLU A 619 -20.49 6.28 4.58
C GLU A 619 -20.47 7.75 4.16
N TYR A 620 -20.05 8.62 5.09
CA TYR A 620 -19.73 10.01 4.84
C TYR A 620 -18.40 10.31 5.51
N ALA A 621 -17.36 10.52 4.72
CA ALA A 621 -16.00 10.64 5.20
C ALA A 621 -15.29 11.87 4.61
N GLN A 622 -14.45 12.51 5.42
CA GLN A 622 -13.52 13.52 4.93
C GLN A 622 -12.56 12.84 3.95
N GLY A 623 -12.29 13.45 2.80
CA GLY A 623 -11.29 12.96 1.87
C GLY A 623 -9.89 12.87 2.49
N GLY A 624 -9.04 12.05 1.89
CA GLY A 624 -7.68 11.79 2.36
C GLY A 624 -6.84 13.08 2.51
N ARG A 625 -5.80 12.99 3.32
CA ARG A 625 -4.86 14.10 3.49
C ARG A 625 -3.92 14.21 2.30
N TYR A 626 -3.56 15.44 1.94
CA TYR A 626 -2.60 15.74 0.87
C TYR A 626 -1.73 16.95 1.20
N ASN A 627 -0.68 17.12 0.44
CA ASN A 627 0.16 18.31 0.38
C ASN A 627 0.55 18.61 -1.06
N PHE A 628 1.08 19.79 -1.30
CA PHE A 628 1.76 20.14 -2.53
C PHE A 628 3.26 20.27 -2.29
N THR A 629 4.05 19.74 -3.23
CA THR A 629 5.49 19.88 -3.31
C THR A 629 5.86 20.58 -4.62
N TYR A 630 7.09 21.07 -4.72
CA TYR A 630 7.62 21.53 -5.99
C TYR A 630 7.92 20.33 -6.93
N GLY A 631 7.83 20.55 -8.23
CA GLY A 631 8.40 19.66 -9.25
C GLY A 631 9.81 20.13 -9.57
N GLY A 632 10.79 19.53 -8.89
CA GLY A 632 12.19 19.86 -8.95
C GLY A 632 12.81 19.96 -7.55
N ASP A 633 14.10 19.73 -7.46
CA ASP A 633 14.88 19.71 -6.22
C ASP A 633 15.27 21.15 -5.85
N ILE A 634 14.44 21.82 -5.04
CA ILE A 634 14.67 23.23 -4.66
C ILE A 634 15.65 23.34 -3.51
N ASN A 635 15.74 22.34 -2.61
CA ASN A 635 16.65 22.33 -1.48
C ASN A 635 17.98 21.65 -1.79
N ASN A 636 18.12 21.04 -2.99
CA ASN A 636 19.29 20.34 -3.47
C ASN A 636 19.66 19.12 -2.59
N ASP A 637 18.67 18.36 -2.10
CA ASP A 637 18.88 17.13 -1.32
C ASP A 637 18.98 15.86 -2.17
N GLY A 638 18.78 15.96 -3.48
CA GLY A 638 18.78 14.87 -4.43
C GLY A 638 17.37 14.34 -4.78
N SER A 639 16.31 14.85 -4.13
CA SER A 639 14.92 14.50 -4.43
C SER A 639 14.20 15.63 -5.18
N ASP A 640 13.50 15.29 -6.24
CA ASP A 640 12.66 16.21 -7.01
C ASP A 640 11.18 16.20 -6.56
N ARG A 641 10.85 15.59 -5.40
CA ARG A 641 9.45 15.32 -5.01
C ARG A 641 9.10 15.62 -3.56
N ASN A 642 10.07 15.81 -2.67
CA ASN A 642 9.83 15.97 -1.24
C ASN A 642 9.71 17.43 -0.76
N ASP A 643 10.06 18.40 -1.58
CA ASP A 643 10.09 19.80 -1.22
C ASP A 643 8.72 20.44 -1.07
N LEU A 644 8.26 20.67 0.16
CA LEU A 644 6.96 21.30 0.42
C LEU A 644 6.87 22.70 -0.19
N LEU A 645 5.72 22.96 -0.84
CA LEU A 645 5.46 24.22 -1.53
C LEU A 645 5.41 25.39 -0.53
N TYR A 646 6.11 26.48 -0.82
CA TYR A 646 5.90 27.77 -0.14
C TYR A 646 4.65 28.44 -0.70
N ILE A 647 3.76 28.93 0.15
CA ILE A 647 2.51 29.58 -0.22
C ILE A 647 2.69 31.10 -0.09
N PRO A 648 3.03 31.83 -1.16
CA PRO A 648 3.37 33.24 -1.05
C PRO A 648 2.15 34.09 -0.72
N THR A 649 2.38 35.20 0.00
CA THR A 649 1.43 36.30 0.06
C THR A 649 1.33 36.97 -1.31
N VAL A 650 0.32 37.83 -1.51
CA VAL A 650 0.17 38.57 -2.77
C VAL A 650 1.38 39.49 -3.04
N GLN A 651 1.94 40.11 -1.99
CA GLN A 651 3.12 40.96 -2.12
C GLN A 651 4.41 40.19 -2.42
N GLU A 652 4.55 38.99 -1.88
CA GLU A 652 5.70 38.12 -2.15
C GLU A 652 5.65 37.53 -3.57
N LEU A 653 4.44 37.32 -4.11
CA LEU A 653 4.27 36.81 -5.46
C LEU A 653 4.91 37.75 -6.52
N ASP A 654 4.84 39.07 -6.28
CA ASP A 654 5.48 40.07 -7.13
C ASP A 654 7.03 40.04 -7.08
N GLN A 655 7.60 39.36 -6.10
CA GLN A 655 9.04 39.17 -5.94
C GLN A 655 9.54 37.80 -6.45
N MET A 656 8.62 36.92 -6.80
CA MET A 656 8.96 35.59 -7.35
C MET A 656 9.23 35.70 -8.86
N THR A 657 10.29 35.04 -9.34
CA THR A 657 10.64 34.96 -10.75
C THR A 657 9.96 33.77 -11.41
N PHE A 658 9.03 34.02 -12.33
CA PHE A 658 8.38 32.97 -13.14
C PHE A 658 8.98 32.90 -14.54
N SER A 659 9.02 31.69 -15.12
CA SER A 659 9.60 31.41 -16.44
C SER A 659 8.81 31.99 -17.62
N GLY A 660 7.58 32.44 -17.41
CA GLY A 660 6.71 32.98 -18.46
C GLY A 660 5.63 33.93 -17.98
N PRO A 661 5.05 34.72 -18.88
CA PRO A 661 4.03 35.71 -18.55
C PRO A 661 2.73 35.05 -18.10
N GLY A 662 2.01 35.70 -17.18
CA GLY A 662 0.70 35.27 -16.68
C GLY A 662 0.73 34.09 -15.70
N GLN A 663 1.91 33.53 -15.44
CA GLN A 663 2.04 32.36 -14.53
C GLN A 663 1.83 32.77 -13.07
N ALA A 664 2.30 33.95 -12.66
CA ALA A 664 2.12 34.46 -11.31
C ALA A 664 0.63 34.70 -10.98
N GLU A 665 -0.12 35.33 -11.88
CA GLU A 665 -1.56 35.57 -11.72
C GLU A 665 -2.35 34.25 -11.68
N ALA A 666 -1.98 33.29 -12.54
CA ALA A 666 -2.64 31.98 -12.56
C ALA A 666 -2.35 31.18 -11.27
N PHE A 667 -1.10 31.24 -10.77
CA PHE A 667 -0.74 30.63 -9.49
C PHE A 667 -1.46 31.31 -8.31
N ASN A 668 -1.60 32.65 -8.33
CA ASN A 668 -2.42 33.35 -7.35
C ASN A 668 -3.87 32.86 -7.34
N THR A 669 -4.48 32.71 -8.52
CA THR A 669 -5.85 32.19 -8.66
C THR A 669 -5.98 30.76 -8.14
N PHE A 670 -4.96 29.91 -8.38
CA PHE A 670 -4.91 28.55 -7.83
C PHE A 670 -4.85 28.55 -6.29
N ILE A 671 -4.05 29.45 -5.70
CA ILE A 671 -4.00 29.62 -4.23
C ILE A 671 -5.37 30.07 -3.69
N GLU A 672 -6.03 31.02 -4.35
CA GLU A 672 -7.36 31.54 -3.94
C GLU A 672 -8.46 30.46 -4.04
N ASN A 673 -8.37 29.55 -5.00
CA ASN A 673 -9.30 28.45 -5.18
C ASN A 673 -9.07 27.26 -4.22
N ASN A 674 -8.04 27.32 -3.39
CA ASN A 674 -7.73 26.28 -2.42
C ASN A 674 -7.81 26.84 -0.99
N ASP A 675 -8.84 26.45 -0.23
CA ASP A 675 -9.09 26.96 1.13
C ASP A 675 -7.86 26.85 2.03
N TYR A 676 -7.15 25.70 2.00
CA TYR A 676 -5.98 25.52 2.84
C TYR A 676 -4.86 26.50 2.46
N MET A 677 -4.60 26.69 1.17
CA MET A 677 -3.52 27.58 0.73
C MET A 677 -3.89 29.05 0.99
N SER A 678 -5.14 29.45 0.74
CA SER A 678 -5.57 30.82 1.00
C SER A 678 -5.50 31.23 2.47
N ASP A 679 -5.77 30.27 3.38
CA ASP A 679 -5.68 30.46 4.83
C ASP A 679 -4.24 30.43 5.37
N ASN A 680 -3.27 29.90 4.62
CA ASN A 680 -1.89 29.70 5.04
C ASN A 680 -0.87 30.45 4.19
N ARG A 681 -1.23 31.59 3.61
CA ARG A 681 -0.30 32.44 2.87
C ARG A 681 0.87 32.93 3.74
N GLY A 682 2.07 33.04 3.16
CA GLY A 682 3.30 33.42 3.86
C GLY A 682 3.91 32.27 4.66
N SER A 683 3.57 31.02 4.38
CA SER A 683 4.09 29.84 5.07
C SER A 683 4.29 28.66 4.11
N TYR A 684 5.02 27.66 4.55
CA TYR A 684 5.13 26.40 3.82
C TYR A 684 3.85 25.57 3.95
N PHE A 685 3.53 24.83 2.91
CA PHE A 685 2.50 23.79 3.00
C PHE A 685 2.88 22.80 4.09
N GLY A 686 1.94 22.46 4.96
CA GLY A 686 2.19 21.45 6.00
C GLY A 686 2.19 20.05 5.41
N ARG A 687 3.09 19.17 5.87
CA ARG A 687 3.10 17.75 5.46
C ARG A 687 1.73 17.13 5.73
N TYR A 688 1.03 16.71 4.66
CA TYR A 688 -0.35 16.22 4.67
C TYR A 688 -1.31 17.13 5.46
N GLY A 689 -1.08 18.45 5.39
CA GLY A 689 -1.82 19.46 6.17
C GLY A 689 -3.24 19.64 5.67
N ALA A 690 -3.45 19.58 4.37
CA ALA A 690 -4.76 19.75 3.73
C ALA A 690 -5.55 18.44 3.68
N LYS A 691 -6.86 18.57 3.42
CA LYS A 691 -7.81 17.46 3.29
C LYS A 691 -8.58 17.59 1.98
N ALA A 692 -8.70 16.51 1.26
CA ALA A 692 -9.52 16.44 0.05
C ALA A 692 -11.02 16.61 0.40
N PRO A 693 -11.88 16.94 -0.58
CA PRO A 693 -13.31 17.09 -0.38
C PRO A 693 -13.96 15.87 0.27
N TRP A 694 -15.08 16.09 0.95
CA TRP A 694 -15.86 15.02 1.54
C TRP A 694 -16.40 14.07 0.46
N ARG A 695 -16.37 12.76 0.79
CA ARG A 695 -16.95 11.71 -0.04
C ARG A 695 -18.13 11.06 0.67
N SER A 696 -19.12 10.62 -0.10
CA SER A 696 -20.27 9.88 0.42
C SER A 696 -20.50 8.63 -0.42
N THR A 697 -20.80 7.52 0.21
CA THR A 697 -21.17 6.27 -0.45
C THR A 697 -22.43 5.72 0.20
N VAL A 698 -23.37 5.25 -0.60
CA VAL A 698 -24.57 4.56 -0.15
C VAL A 698 -24.66 3.25 -0.91
N ASP A 699 -24.56 2.14 -0.19
CA ASP A 699 -24.76 0.82 -0.77
C ASP A 699 -26.09 0.24 -0.29
N ILE A 700 -26.77 -0.47 -1.17
CA ILE A 700 -28.03 -1.15 -0.86
C ILE A 700 -27.88 -2.63 -1.18
N LYS A 701 -28.32 -3.46 -0.23
CA LYS A 701 -28.42 -4.90 -0.39
C LYS A 701 -29.83 -5.38 -0.14
N ILE A 702 -30.38 -6.15 -1.07
CA ILE A 702 -31.67 -6.80 -0.93
C ILE A 702 -31.42 -8.31 -0.97
N LEU A 703 -31.86 -9.00 0.07
CA LEU A 703 -31.88 -10.46 0.13
C LEU A 703 -33.31 -10.95 0.12
N GLN A 704 -33.60 -11.95 -0.70
CA GLN A 704 -34.87 -12.64 -0.70
C GLN A 704 -34.63 -14.12 -0.49
N ASP A 705 -35.05 -14.62 0.66
CA ASP A 705 -34.93 -16.04 1.02
C ASP A 705 -36.28 -16.74 0.81
N TYR A 706 -36.19 -17.92 0.25
CA TYR A 706 -37.29 -18.86 0.16
C TYR A 706 -36.91 -20.11 0.92
N ASN A 707 -37.54 -20.31 2.10
CA ASN A 707 -37.32 -21.44 3.01
C ASN A 707 -38.34 -22.56 2.72
N PHE A 708 -37.86 -23.74 2.47
CA PHE A 708 -38.73 -24.91 2.27
C PHE A 708 -38.25 -26.14 3.03
N LYS A 709 -39.21 -26.89 3.58
CA LYS A 709 -38.89 -28.09 4.32
C LYS A 709 -38.59 -29.23 3.35
N VAL A 710 -37.47 -29.90 3.51
CA VAL A 710 -37.12 -31.13 2.84
C VAL A 710 -37.64 -32.33 3.65
N ASN A 711 -37.59 -32.22 4.97
CA ASN A 711 -38.19 -33.16 5.93
C ASN A 711 -38.49 -32.42 7.24
N ASP A 712 -38.96 -33.13 8.27
CA ASP A 712 -39.37 -32.55 9.55
C ASP A 712 -38.23 -31.84 10.32
N THR A 713 -36.96 -32.16 10.04
CA THR A 713 -35.79 -31.64 10.74
C THR A 713 -34.90 -30.75 9.85
N LYS A 714 -35.13 -30.71 8.53
CA LYS A 714 -34.26 -30.03 7.57
C LYS A 714 -35.02 -29.00 6.75
N ILE A 715 -34.54 -27.79 6.78
CA ILE A 715 -35.01 -26.65 5.96
C ILE A 715 -33.87 -26.30 5.01
N ASN A 716 -34.19 -26.18 3.73
CA ASN A 716 -33.29 -25.64 2.72
C ASN A 716 -33.77 -24.25 2.30
N THR A 717 -32.82 -23.40 1.89
CA THR A 717 -33.11 -22.03 1.48
C THR A 717 -32.58 -21.78 0.07
N ILE A 718 -33.42 -21.17 -0.76
CA ILE A 718 -32.96 -20.50 -1.98
C ILE A 718 -32.91 -19.02 -1.67
N GLN A 719 -31.73 -18.43 -1.77
CA GLN A 719 -31.48 -17.01 -1.53
C GLN A 719 -31.13 -16.29 -2.83
N ILE A 720 -31.85 -15.21 -3.13
CA ILE A 720 -31.53 -14.29 -4.22
C ILE A 720 -31.01 -13.01 -3.55
N SER A 721 -29.87 -12.49 -4.03
CA SER A 721 -29.33 -11.21 -3.61
C SER A 721 -29.25 -10.22 -4.75
N LEU A 722 -29.52 -8.95 -4.42
CA LEU A 722 -29.28 -7.80 -5.27
C LEU A 722 -28.44 -6.80 -4.44
N ASP A 723 -27.20 -6.57 -4.89
CA ASP A 723 -26.31 -5.59 -4.29
C ASP A 723 -26.16 -4.42 -5.27
N ILE A 724 -26.40 -3.20 -4.81
CA ILE A 724 -26.20 -1.96 -5.58
C ILE A 724 -25.18 -1.13 -4.81
N LEU A 725 -23.95 -1.10 -5.33
CA LEU A 725 -22.85 -0.33 -4.76
C LEU A 725 -22.89 1.09 -5.31
N ASN A 726 -22.62 2.07 -4.46
CA ASN A 726 -22.66 3.49 -4.78
C ASN A 726 -24.04 3.90 -5.37
N PHE A 727 -25.12 3.50 -4.73
CA PHE A 727 -26.50 3.76 -5.15
C PHE A 727 -26.80 5.24 -5.36
N GLY A 728 -26.17 6.14 -4.60
CA GLY A 728 -26.30 7.58 -4.79
C GLY A 728 -25.92 8.02 -6.20
N ASN A 729 -24.84 7.46 -6.74
CA ASN A 729 -24.36 7.76 -8.09
C ASN A 729 -25.31 7.23 -9.19
N LEU A 730 -26.06 6.14 -8.93
CA LEU A 730 -27.12 5.67 -9.83
C LEU A 730 -28.27 6.70 -9.96
N LEU A 731 -28.58 7.43 -8.89
CA LEU A 731 -29.65 8.43 -8.88
C LEU A 731 -29.22 9.78 -9.45
N ASN A 732 -27.98 10.17 -9.18
CA ASN A 732 -27.38 11.42 -9.65
C ASN A 732 -25.86 11.22 -9.82
N SER A 733 -25.36 11.48 -11.04
CA SER A 733 -23.95 11.33 -11.40
C SER A 733 -22.97 12.18 -10.57
N ASP A 734 -23.47 13.23 -9.91
CA ASP A 734 -22.66 14.11 -9.06
C ASP A 734 -22.56 13.62 -7.61
N TRP A 735 -23.31 12.57 -7.26
CA TRP A 735 -23.25 11.95 -5.94
C TRP A 735 -22.33 10.74 -5.92
N GLY A 736 -21.73 10.46 -4.77
CA GLY A 736 -20.85 9.29 -4.60
C GLY A 736 -19.59 9.34 -5.47
N ILE A 737 -19.15 10.54 -5.84
CA ILE A 737 -17.87 10.74 -6.53
C ILE A 737 -16.74 10.96 -5.53
N VAL A 738 -15.54 10.51 -5.89
CA VAL A 738 -14.29 10.77 -5.18
C VAL A 738 -13.52 11.83 -5.93
N GLN A 739 -13.05 12.84 -5.22
CA GLN A 739 -12.20 13.89 -5.76
C GLN A 739 -10.79 13.78 -5.17
N GLU A 740 -9.78 13.95 -6.01
CA GLU A 740 -8.38 13.89 -5.63
C GLU A 740 -7.62 15.11 -6.20
N PRO A 741 -6.50 15.53 -5.58
CA PRO A 741 -5.68 16.60 -6.13
C PRO A 741 -5.23 16.22 -7.54
N PHE A 742 -5.38 17.16 -8.47
CA PHE A 742 -5.03 16.92 -9.88
C PHE A 742 -3.55 16.58 -10.06
N ASN A 743 -2.68 17.33 -9.37
CA ASN A 743 -1.23 17.17 -9.39
C ASN A 743 -0.68 17.56 -8.02
N GLN A 744 0.12 16.71 -7.43
CA GLN A 744 0.77 17.00 -6.16
C GLN A 744 1.97 17.93 -6.31
N GLN A 745 2.46 18.14 -7.54
CA GLN A 745 3.57 19.04 -7.89
C GLN A 745 3.09 20.12 -8.89
N PRO A 746 2.25 21.08 -8.44
CA PRO A 746 1.63 22.05 -9.33
C PRO A 746 2.61 23.10 -9.88
N VAL A 747 3.71 23.35 -9.16
CA VAL A 747 4.72 24.36 -9.50
C VAL A 747 6.05 23.66 -9.75
N GLY A 748 6.57 23.79 -10.95
CA GLY A 748 7.95 23.40 -11.26
C GLY A 748 8.94 24.46 -10.74
N VAL A 749 10.14 24.02 -10.38
CA VAL A 749 11.22 24.94 -9.95
C VAL A 749 12.57 24.50 -10.50
N ALA A 750 13.38 25.47 -10.88
CA ALA A 750 14.79 25.30 -11.15
C ALA A 750 15.57 26.34 -10.37
N VAL A 751 16.65 25.93 -9.71
CA VAL A 751 17.49 26.83 -8.92
C VAL A 751 18.79 27.11 -9.67
N ASP A 752 19.15 28.39 -9.83
CA ASP A 752 20.44 28.78 -10.39
C ASP A 752 21.56 28.37 -9.41
N SER A 753 22.48 27.55 -9.89
CA SER A 753 23.53 26.95 -9.03
C SER A 753 24.60 27.96 -8.55
N VAL A 754 24.61 29.18 -9.10
CA VAL A 754 25.59 30.24 -8.74
C VAL A 754 24.96 31.26 -7.82
N THR A 755 23.73 31.71 -8.13
CA THR A 755 23.04 32.74 -7.37
C THR A 755 22.13 32.20 -6.30
N ASN A 756 21.76 30.90 -6.37
CA ASN A 756 20.71 30.23 -5.55
C ASN A 756 19.33 30.90 -5.72
N GLU A 757 19.08 31.58 -6.83
CA GLU A 757 17.78 32.16 -7.14
C GLU A 757 16.88 31.13 -7.80
N PRO A 758 15.65 30.90 -7.29
CA PRO A 758 14.70 29.98 -7.90
C PRO A 758 13.94 30.64 -9.06
N VAL A 759 13.75 29.88 -10.14
CA VAL A 759 12.85 30.22 -11.25
C VAL A 759 11.70 29.24 -11.26
N TYR A 760 10.49 29.77 -11.09
CA TYR A 760 9.27 28.96 -10.98
C TYR A 760 8.58 28.80 -12.32
N THR A 761 7.93 27.66 -12.53
CA THR A 761 7.13 27.38 -13.72
C THR A 761 5.74 26.92 -13.30
N TYR A 762 4.70 27.59 -13.79
CA TYR A 762 3.31 27.24 -13.53
C TYR A 762 2.50 27.18 -14.82
N ASN A 763 1.62 26.16 -14.94
CA ASN A 763 0.74 26.06 -16.10
C ASN A 763 -0.43 27.06 -16.00
N ALA A 764 -0.34 28.17 -16.71
CA ALA A 764 -1.29 29.27 -16.66
C ALA A 764 -2.76 28.90 -17.03
N ASN A 765 -2.97 27.76 -17.67
CA ASN A 765 -4.31 27.28 -18.02
C ASN A 765 -4.97 26.44 -16.92
N ARG A 766 -4.31 26.27 -15.77
CA ARG A 766 -4.75 25.39 -14.71
C ARG A 766 -5.07 26.18 -13.43
N VAL A 767 -6.33 26.11 -13.00
CA VAL A 767 -6.81 26.81 -11.82
C VAL A 767 -7.56 25.89 -10.85
N ASP A 768 -7.90 24.66 -11.27
CA ASP A 768 -8.62 23.70 -10.45
C ASP A 768 -7.66 22.86 -9.59
N THR A 769 -7.98 22.75 -8.32
CA THR A 769 -7.21 21.94 -7.35
C THR A 769 -7.53 20.45 -7.47
N PHE A 770 -8.82 20.12 -7.67
CA PHE A 770 -9.31 18.75 -7.63
C PHE A 770 -9.89 18.29 -8.95
N VAL A 771 -9.76 17.02 -9.21
CA VAL A 771 -10.41 16.31 -10.33
C VAL A 771 -11.20 15.13 -9.79
N VAL A 772 -12.25 14.75 -10.52
CA VAL A 772 -13.04 13.56 -10.20
C VAL A 772 -12.22 12.32 -10.58
N ASN A 773 -12.05 11.41 -9.63
CA ASN A 773 -11.52 10.08 -9.90
C ASN A 773 -12.54 9.30 -10.75
N THR A 774 -12.20 9.01 -11.99
CA THR A 774 -13.08 8.32 -12.95
C THR A 774 -13.07 6.79 -12.83
N SER A 775 -12.38 6.24 -11.84
CA SER A 775 -12.35 4.80 -11.57
C SER A 775 -13.67 4.28 -11.00
N LEU A 776 -13.72 3.00 -10.69
CA LEU A 776 -14.87 2.34 -10.05
C LEU A 776 -15.23 2.94 -8.67
N LEU A 777 -14.36 3.71 -8.06
CA LEU A 777 -14.64 4.42 -6.80
C LEU A 777 -15.73 5.46 -6.93
N SER A 778 -15.90 6.07 -8.11
CA SER A 778 -16.91 7.10 -8.40
C SER A 778 -18.07 6.58 -9.26
N ARG A 779 -18.24 5.27 -9.41
CA ARG A 779 -19.25 4.67 -10.27
C ARG A 779 -20.13 3.70 -9.49
N TRP A 780 -21.44 3.70 -9.80
CA TRP A 780 -22.34 2.68 -9.28
C TRP A 780 -22.12 1.34 -9.98
N ARG A 781 -22.36 0.25 -9.27
CA ARG A 781 -22.28 -1.14 -9.76
C ARG A 781 -23.43 -1.95 -9.20
N MET A 782 -23.84 -2.98 -9.92
CA MET A 782 -24.92 -3.88 -9.50
C MET A 782 -24.43 -5.33 -9.62
N GLN A 783 -24.72 -6.12 -8.60
CA GLN A 783 -24.46 -7.55 -8.58
C GLN A 783 -25.75 -8.30 -8.23
N VAL A 784 -26.03 -9.36 -8.96
CA VAL A 784 -27.12 -10.31 -8.67
C VAL A 784 -26.53 -11.64 -8.28
N GLY A 785 -26.96 -12.20 -7.16
CA GLY A 785 -26.49 -13.49 -6.65
C GLY A 785 -27.63 -14.49 -6.46
N LEU A 786 -27.32 -15.76 -6.64
CA LEU A 786 -28.19 -16.88 -6.32
C LEU A 786 -27.42 -17.87 -5.45
N ARG A 787 -28.00 -18.22 -4.30
CA ARG A 787 -27.40 -19.19 -3.36
C ARG A 787 -28.42 -20.26 -2.99
N TYR A 788 -27.98 -21.49 -2.95
CA TYR A 788 -28.72 -22.59 -2.38
C TYR A 788 -28.06 -23.08 -1.10
N ILE A 789 -28.80 -23.06 0.01
CA ILE A 789 -28.34 -23.46 1.35
C ILE A 789 -29.10 -24.72 1.74
N PHE A 790 -28.39 -25.79 2.11
CA PHE A 790 -28.97 -27.09 2.40
C PHE A 790 -28.41 -27.78 3.63
#